data_7cb52349fa065e999ed5310c74c84d58
#
_entry.id   7cb52349fa065e999ed5310c74c84d58
#
_cell.length_a   1.000
_cell.length_b   1.000
_cell.length_c   1.000
_cell.angle_alpha   90.00
_cell.angle_beta   90.00
_cell.angle_gamma   90.00
#
_symmetry.space_group_name_H-M   'P 1'
#
loop_
_entity.id
_entity.type
_entity.pdbx_description
1 polymer ?
#
loop_
_entity_poly.entity_id
_entity_poly.type
_entity_poly.pdbx_seq_one_letter_code
_entity_poly.pdbx_strand_id
1 'polypeptide(L)'
;MNHPKSEELILGLTTAFIDQSNNSNLAYRPEFVYNDHKQGKKVLVSLEQELKRCDEFFISVAFITDSGFESLSMILKELEQKGVPGKILTTDYLTFSQPKALDRLAQLKNIELKMFRTNSEVGGFHTKGYIFREEELYQIIIGSSNMTSKAITENREWNTKIVSTEQGEVAQEILNEFKNLWMSPNSQYYEEFIEDYKEQYLQNQIIKKQQRQAAKEQIVDFESYKLKPNKMQLAFINNLMDMRSEGIEKALLLSSTGTGKTYASAFAVRELGYQKVLFLVHRNQIAEQALKSYQKVFGPSVKMGLVTGKSHDYGADFIFATVQTLSKKENLERFARDHFECCIYDEAHHTSADSYKKIMDYFTPQFTLGMTATPDKKDDHIEGRNIYEIFDHNIAYEIRLQKAMEEDLLCPFHYFGITDLEIIDDMIANDKKMTKEQKLENFRKLTSDDRVKYVMEQAEYYGYSGIRVKGLIFCSRIEEANELSKKFNEHGWRTLALSGADSEEVRRDAVERLVNDDINELDYILSVDIFSEGVDVPEINQVIMLRPTQSPIVFIQQLGRGLRKAEDKEYVVILDFIGNYKNNFMIPIALSGDRSYNKDNVRKYVVSGNSLIPGASTIHFDEISKERIFNAVDNLKSMKALIKESYTSLKNRLGRIPRLVDFYENEEIDPMIIIREYKTYHAMLKAMEKKQEIEELSDSETLILEYLSKTILSGVRPQELELLKMLLEHNEVSIEEFQEDVSEEFGYLLDMDAIQNTIRILQGHFHINSAEHQKYAQIDILKVNENKRIQRLNSFVRKLNESEFRKELNDIISFGLHRYKDKYNQNKNQGVPFVLYEQYSRRDVCFLMNCEKDLSSVMYGMKRIKDDVFIFVTYHKKQTKDISKKYVDGKPDYEDIFESNQIFSWDTQLGKGVNSSYSQNVITAPRKHLMIQKRDSQIKFYYLGQFDILEVKPAKKLNQ
;
A
#
# COMPACT_ATOMS: atom_id res chain seq x y z
N MET A 1 -11.57 30.50 36.39
CA MET A 1 -12.57 29.49 36.00
C MET A 1 -11.77 28.26 35.56
N ASN A 2 -12.02 27.09 36.17
CA ASN A 2 -11.33 25.88 35.71
C ASN A 2 -11.94 25.51 34.33
N HIS A 3 -11.11 25.53 33.31
CA HIS A 3 -11.46 25.03 31.98
C HIS A 3 -11.78 23.54 32.10
N PRO A 4 -12.89 23.02 31.54
CA PRO A 4 -13.23 21.59 31.70
C PRO A 4 -12.17 20.63 31.15
N LYS A 5 -11.29 21.09 30.24
CA LYS A 5 -10.17 20.31 29.67
C LYS A 5 -8.83 20.51 30.41
N SER A 6 -8.76 21.35 31.45
CA SER A 6 -7.46 21.70 32.09
C SER A 6 -6.79 20.54 32.79
N GLU A 7 -7.55 19.62 33.40
CA GLU A 7 -6.99 18.44 34.06
C GLU A 7 -6.38 17.47 33.04
N GLU A 8 -7.01 17.28 31.89
CA GLU A 8 -6.50 16.42 30.82
C GLU A 8 -5.24 17.01 30.17
N LEU A 9 -5.18 18.33 30.01
CA LEU A 9 -3.98 19.02 29.53
C LEU A 9 -2.81 18.86 30.50
N ILE A 10 -3.03 19.03 31.82
CA ILE A 10 -2.02 18.82 32.84
C ILE A 10 -1.50 17.37 32.84
N LEU A 11 -2.42 16.41 32.74
CA LEU A 11 -2.06 15.00 32.65
C LEU A 11 -1.29 14.69 31.37
N GLY A 12 -1.66 15.29 30.23
CA GLY A 12 -0.94 15.20 28.96
C GLY A 12 0.49 15.71 29.06
N LEU A 13 0.70 16.88 29.69
CA LEU A 13 2.02 17.45 29.96
C LEU A 13 2.84 16.56 30.87
N THR A 14 2.23 16.04 31.95
CA THR A 14 2.91 15.13 32.90
C THR A 14 3.40 13.87 32.17
N THR A 15 2.53 13.24 31.39
CA THR A 15 2.89 12.04 30.60
C THR A 15 4.01 12.30 29.62
N ALA A 16 3.98 13.44 28.90
CA ALA A 16 4.93 13.74 27.83
C ALA A 16 6.31 14.15 28.35
N PHE A 17 6.38 14.93 29.45
CA PHE A 17 7.62 15.57 29.86
C PHE A 17 8.16 15.12 31.22
N ILE A 18 7.38 14.42 32.05
CA ILE A 18 7.78 14.10 33.40
C ILE A 18 7.82 12.59 33.65
N ASP A 19 6.70 11.87 33.40
CA ASP A 19 6.60 10.44 33.68
C ASP A 19 5.63 9.76 32.74
N GLN A 20 6.18 8.94 31.85
CA GLN A 20 5.42 8.18 30.84
C GLN A 20 4.56 7.04 31.45
N SER A 21 4.74 6.68 32.72
CA SER A 21 3.89 5.70 33.41
C SER A 21 2.46 6.24 33.65
N ASN A 22 2.29 7.55 33.61
CA ASN A 22 0.97 8.17 33.66
C ASN A 22 0.22 7.97 32.32
N ASN A 23 -1.05 7.67 32.40
CA ASN A 23 -1.92 7.60 31.23
C ASN A 23 -2.59 8.95 31.00
N SER A 24 -2.53 9.46 29.79
CA SER A 24 -3.20 10.70 29.40
C SER A 24 -3.84 10.59 28.04
N ASN A 25 -4.78 11.49 27.76
CA ASN A 25 -5.43 11.58 26.47
C ASN A 25 -4.40 11.94 25.36
N LEU A 26 -4.28 11.12 24.33
CA LEU A 26 -3.36 11.35 23.21
C LEU A 26 -3.66 12.68 22.48
N ALA A 27 -4.92 13.11 22.43
CA ALA A 27 -5.30 14.36 21.77
C ALA A 27 -4.70 15.60 22.45
N TYR A 28 -4.41 15.53 23.75
CA TYR A 28 -3.87 16.64 24.55
C TYR A 28 -2.40 16.47 24.92
N ARG A 29 -1.78 15.39 24.46
CA ARG A 29 -0.37 15.09 24.77
C ARG A 29 0.54 15.86 23.83
N PRO A 30 1.54 16.59 24.33
CA PRO A 30 2.65 17.03 23.52
C PRO A 30 3.35 15.84 22.85
N GLU A 31 3.74 16.00 21.60
CA GLU A 31 4.30 14.93 20.79
C GLU A 31 5.57 15.39 20.04
N PHE A 32 6.51 14.47 19.86
CA PHE A 32 7.63 14.66 18.96
C PHE A 32 7.21 14.20 17.55
N VAL A 33 7.19 15.14 16.61
CA VAL A 33 6.71 14.94 15.23
C VAL A 33 7.90 14.89 14.28
N TYR A 34 8.09 13.75 13.61
CA TYR A 34 9.21 13.49 12.71
C TYR A 34 8.84 12.49 11.61
N ASN A 35 9.71 12.38 10.60
CA ASN A 35 9.53 11.41 9.53
C ASN A 35 10.28 10.10 9.86
N ASP A 36 9.56 9.00 9.92
CA ASP A 36 10.09 7.62 9.98
C ASP A 36 9.14 6.69 9.25
N HIS A 37 9.49 6.36 8.02
CA HIS A 37 8.66 5.52 7.16
C HIS A 37 8.42 4.12 7.78
N LYS A 38 9.44 3.52 8.40
CA LYS A 38 9.33 2.18 9.01
C LYS A 38 8.30 2.14 10.14
N GLN A 39 8.13 3.25 10.85
CA GLN A 39 7.13 3.41 11.91
C GLN A 39 5.81 4.01 11.39
N GLY A 40 5.69 4.30 10.10
CA GLY A 40 4.52 4.95 9.51
C GLY A 40 4.32 6.41 9.99
N LYS A 41 5.40 7.08 10.43
CA LYS A 41 5.36 8.45 10.92
C LYS A 41 5.79 9.43 9.83
N LYS A 42 4.97 10.44 9.58
CA LYS A 42 5.28 11.57 8.69
C LYS A 42 4.74 12.86 9.30
N VAL A 43 5.49 13.94 9.16
CA VAL A 43 5.03 15.28 9.53
C VAL A 43 3.74 15.64 8.77
N LEU A 44 3.64 15.26 7.48
CA LEU A 44 2.44 15.41 6.67
C LEU A 44 1.18 14.86 7.37
N VAL A 45 1.26 13.65 7.91
CA VAL A 45 0.12 12.98 8.56
C VAL A 45 -0.35 13.78 9.78
N SER A 46 0.58 14.31 10.57
CA SER A 46 0.26 15.16 11.72
C SER A 46 -0.41 16.47 11.28
N LEU A 47 0.11 17.11 10.20
CA LEU A 47 -0.50 18.31 9.63
C LEU A 47 -1.92 18.06 9.11
N GLU A 48 -2.13 16.96 8.38
CA GLU A 48 -3.45 16.56 7.86
C GLU A 48 -4.47 16.30 8.97
N GLN A 49 -4.02 15.67 10.07
CA GLN A 49 -4.89 15.40 11.22
C GLN A 49 -5.40 16.69 11.87
N GLU A 50 -4.52 17.66 12.07
CA GLU A 50 -4.89 18.93 12.68
C GLU A 50 -5.72 19.81 11.73
N LEU A 51 -5.37 19.88 10.44
CA LEU A 51 -6.14 20.59 9.42
C LEU A 51 -7.58 20.04 9.30
N LYS A 52 -7.80 18.73 9.44
CA LYS A 52 -9.16 18.14 9.38
C LYS A 52 -10.09 18.55 10.50
N ARG A 53 -9.55 19.00 11.63
CA ARG A 53 -10.29 19.30 12.86
C ARG A 53 -10.41 20.77 13.17
N CYS A 54 -9.51 21.59 12.59
CA CYS A 54 -9.40 22.98 12.97
C CYS A 54 -10.59 23.83 12.49
N ASP A 55 -10.91 24.84 13.27
CA ASP A 55 -11.84 25.93 12.94
C ASP A 55 -11.15 27.10 12.26
N GLU A 56 -9.83 27.21 12.42
CA GLU A 56 -8.96 28.25 11.87
C GLU A 56 -7.52 27.78 11.92
N PHE A 57 -6.69 28.17 10.94
CA PHE A 57 -5.28 27.82 10.92
C PHE A 57 -4.36 28.97 10.53
N PHE A 58 -3.12 28.94 11.07
CA PHE A 58 -2.06 29.88 10.77
C PHE A 58 -0.78 29.13 10.45
N ILE A 59 -0.17 29.43 9.33
CA ILE A 59 1.09 28.78 8.89
C ILE A 59 2.13 29.87 8.66
N SER A 60 3.30 29.72 9.31
CA SER A 60 4.44 30.60 9.11
C SER A 60 5.64 29.75 8.73
N VAL A 61 6.06 29.75 7.48
CA VAL A 61 7.15 28.93 6.94
C VAL A 61 8.06 29.74 6.02
N ALA A 62 9.35 29.46 6.09
CA ALA A 62 10.30 30.18 5.25
C ALA A 62 10.16 29.81 3.76
N PHE A 63 9.82 28.56 3.46
CA PHE A 63 9.79 28.05 2.09
C PHE A 63 8.51 27.28 1.78
N ILE A 64 7.92 27.57 0.62
CA ILE A 64 6.76 26.87 0.08
C ILE A 64 7.10 26.40 -1.34
N THR A 65 7.04 25.08 -1.59
CA THR A 65 7.23 24.51 -2.92
C THR A 65 5.91 24.01 -3.51
N ASP A 66 5.84 23.89 -4.84
CA ASP A 66 4.68 23.36 -5.53
C ASP A 66 4.39 21.89 -5.09
N SER A 67 5.45 21.08 -4.93
CA SER A 67 5.35 19.72 -4.38
C SER A 67 4.88 19.67 -2.90
N GLY A 68 5.24 20.68 -2.10
CA GLY A 68 4.76 20.83 -0.72
C GLY A 68 3.29 21.20 -0.66
N PHE A 69 2.86 22.15 -1.48
CA PHE A 69 1.45 22.48 -1.67
C PHE A 69 0.66 21.27 -2.15
N GLU A 70 1.17 20.55 -3.17
CA GLU A 70 0.47 19.41 -3.74
C GLU A 70 0.16 18.32 -2.72
N SER A 71 1.09 18.07 -1.80
CA SER A 71 0.90 17.11 -0.70
C SER A 71 -0.29 17.46 0.21
N LEU A 72 -0.69 18.72 0.28
CA LEU A 72 -1.81 19.23 1.12
C LEU A 72 -3.01 19.72 0.29
N SER A 73 -2.93 19.73 -1.04
CA SER A 73 -3.91 20.37 -1.93
C SER A 73 -5.32 19.87 -1.71
N MET A 74 -5.54 18.58 -1.52
CA MET A 74 -6.88 18.01 -1.32
C MET A 74 -7.51 18.51 -0.01
N ILE A 75 -6.76 18.50 1.09
CA ILE A 75 -7.29 18.93 2.38
C ILE A 75 -7.53 20.45 2.41
N LEU A 76 -6.66 21.23 1.77
CA LEU A 76 -6.86 22.68 1.64
C LEU A 76 -8.13 23.01 0.84
N LYS A 77 -8.43 22.22 -0.19
CA LYS A 77 -9.68 22.32 -0.95
C LYS A 77 -10.92 21.96 -0.11
N GLU A 78 -10.81 20.91 0.71
CA GLU A 78 -11.89 20.54 1.65
C GLU A 78 -12.15 21.67 2.67
N LEU A 79 -11.09 22.34 3.16
CA LEU A 79 -11.21 23.49 4.07
C LEU A 79 -11.83 24.69 3.39
N GLU A 80 -11.52 24.95 2.11
CA GLU A 80 -12.19 25.97 1.31
C GLU A 80 -13.69 25.69 1.21
N GLN A 81 -14.07 24.46 0.87
CA GLN A 81 -15.48 24.07 0.79
C GLN A 81 -16.23 24.21 2.11
N LYS A 82 -15.54 23.97 3.24
CA LYS A 82 -16.10 24.17 4.59
C LYS A 82 -16.06 25.61 5.05
N GLY A 83 -15.35 26.50 4.35
CA GLY A 83 -15.17 27.90 4.72
C GLY A 83 -14.28 28.13 5.95
N VAL A 84 -13.36 27.20 6.25
CA VAL A 84 -12.41 27.32 7.37
C VAL A 84 -11.33 28.33 7.01
N PRO A 85 -11.19 29.46 7.75
CA PRO A 85 -10.25 30.51 7.41
C PRO A 85 -8.81 30.11 7.70
N GLY A 86 -7.89 30.50 6.81
CA GLY A 86 -6.45 30.27 6.96
C GLY A 86 -5.61 31.52 6.68
N LYS A 87 -4.50 31.67 7.41
CA LYS A 87 -3.50 32.70 7.16
C LYS A 87 -2.15 32.06 6.95
N ILE A 88 -1.51 32.34 5.81
CA ILE A 88 -0.22 31.80 5.46
C ILE A 88 0.79 32.93 5.26
N LEU A 89 1.90 32.88 5.98
CA LEU A 89 3.00 33.80 5.90
C LEU A 89 4.28 33.08 5.45
N THR A 90 4.89 33.57 4.39
CA THR A 90 6.18 33.08 3.91
C THR A 90 7.16 34.26 3.77
N THR A 91 8.39 34.02 3.29
CA THR A 91 9.38 35.07 3.07
C THR A 91 10.04 34.94 1.70
N ASP A 92 10.59 36.04 1.20
CA ASP A 92 11.40 36.08 -0.02
C ASP A 92 12.86 35.64 0.21
N TYR A 93 13.20 35.25 1.44
CA TYR A 93 14.55 34.82 1.81
C TYR A 93 15.08 33.74 0.88
N LEU A 94 16.23 33.99 0.26
CA LEU A 94 16.87 33.11 -0.74
C LEU A 94 16.02 32.77 -1.98
N THR A 95 14.85 33.35 -2.15
CA THR A 95 13.91 33.08 -3.26
C THR A 95 13.65 31.59 -3.46
N PHE A 96 13.39 30.86 -2.37
CA PHE A 96 13.11 29.41 -2.43
C PHE A 96 11.63 29.06 -2.55
N SER A 97 10.73 29.98 -2.14
CA SER A 97 9.29 29.79 -2.35
C SER A 97 8.97 29.83 -3.85
N GLN A 98 8.25 28.82 -4.35
CA GLN A 98 7.94 28.73 -5.78
C GLN A 98 6.71 29.58 -6.12
N PRO A 99 6.79 30.53 -7.08
CA PRO A 99 5.65 31.39 -7.46
C PRO A 99 4.38 30.60 -7.79
N LYS A 100 4.51 29.48 -8.49
CA LYS A 100 3.39 28.61 -8.83
C LYS A 100 2.62 28.09 -7.59
N ALA A 101 3.32 27.72 -6.52
CA ALA A 101 2.70 27.34 -5.26
C ALA A 101 1.96 28.50 -4.60
N LEU A 102 2.54 29.69 -4.66
CA LEU A 102 1.93 30.92 -4.12
C LEU A 102 0.69 31.31 -4.91
N ASP A 103 0.73 31.23 -6.25
CA ASP A 103 -0.43 31.45 -7.12
C ASP A 103 -1.59 30.51 -6.78
N ARG A 104 -1.30 29.24 -6.54
CA ARG A 104 -2.30 28.21 -6.18
C ARG A 104 -2.88 28.43 -4.79
N LEU A 105 -2.08 28.83 -3.81
CA LEU A 105 -2.56 29.18 -2.47
C LEU A 105 -3.47 30.40 -2.50
N ALA A 106 -3.14 31.42 -3.29
CA ALA A 106 -3.92 32.65 -3.42
C ALA A 106 -5.26 32.44 -4.16
N GLN A 107 -5.41 31.35 -4.93
CA GLN A 107 -6.68 30.99 -5.56
C GLN A 107 -7.72 30.44 -4.57
N LEU A 108 -7.29 29.94 -3.40
CA LEU A 108 -8.18 29.44 -2.36
C LEU A 108 -8.83 30.60 -1.59
N LYS A 109 -10.14 30.72 -1.70
CA LYS A 109 -10.94 31.86 -1.19
C LYS A 109 -10.91 32.02 0.34
N ASN A 110 -10.59 30.95 1.06
CA ASN A 110 -10.54 30.92 2.52
C ASN A 110 -9.13 31.22 3.06
N ILE A 111 -8.12 31.43 2.20
CA ILE A 111 -6.72 31.64 2.61
C ILE A 111 -6.32 33.08 2.32
N GLU A 112 -5.80 33.77 3.33
CA GLU A 112 -5.05 35.00 3.20
C GLU A 112 -3.56 34.67 3.11
N LEU A 113 -2.88 35.10 2.04
CA LEU A 113 -1.46 34.86 1.80
C LEU A 113 -0.67 36.16 1.88
N LYS A 114 0.37 36.18 2.71
CA LYS A 114 1.36 37.25 2.77
C LYS A 114 2.78 36.76 2.61
N MET A 115 3.64 37.66 2.11
CA MET A 115 5.09 37.46 2.06
C MET A 115 5.80 38.58 2.86
N PHE A 116 6.65 38.15 3.80
CA PHE A 116 7.55 39.02 4.52
C PHE A 116 8.78 39.36 3.63
N ARG A 117 8.90 40.62 3.24
CA ARG A 117 9.98 41.09 2.37
C ARG A 117 11.21 41.40 3.21
N THR A 118 12.33 40.78 2.82
CA THR A 118 13.63 41.04 3.46
C THR A 118 14.32 42.23 2.81
N ASN A 119 14.98 43.06 3.60
CA ASN A 119 15.80 44.14 3.14
C ASN A 119 17.13 44.22 3.93
N SER A 120 18.03 45.13 3.56
CA SER A 120 19.34 45.28 4.23
C SER A 120 19.29 45.64 5.71
N GLU A 121 18.16 46.18 6.18
CA GLU A 121 17.97 46.61 7.56
C GLU A 121 17.18 45.60 8.42
N VAL A 122 16.34 44.83 7.75
CA VAL A 122 15.46 43.83 8.39
C VAL A 122 15.86 42.43 7.96
N GLY A 123 16.41 41.69 8.88
CA GLY A 123 16.75 40.28 8.65
C GLY A 123 15.50 39.44 8.28
N GLY A 124 15.70 38.41 7.45
CA GLY A 124 14.63 37.47 7.10
C GLY A 124 14.23 36.63 8.29
N PHE A 125 12.95 36.19 8.35
CA PHE A 125 12.55 35.16 9.29
C PHE A 125 12.79 33.75 8.73
N HIS A 126 13.03 32.82 9.59
CA HIS A 126 13.22 31.40 9.24
C HIS A 126 12.33 30.49 10.12
N THR A 127 11.14 30.99 10.45
CA THR A 127 10.16 30.26 11.27
C THR A 127 9.58 29.06 10.51
N LYS A 128 9.20 28.03 11.23
CA LYS A 128 8.42 26.90 10.72
C LYS A 128 7.43 26.56 11.83
N GLY A 129 6.27 27.17 11.72
CA GLY A 129 5.18 27.05 12.67
C GLY A 129 3.86 26.79 11.96
N TYR A 130 3.14 25.82 12.43
CA TYR A 130 1.80 25.44 12.00
C TYR A 130 0.90 25.50 13.24
N ILE A 131 -0.09 26.35 13.22
CA ILE A 131 -0.96 26.64 14.37
C ILE A 131 -2.40 26.36 13.93
N PHE A 132 -3.10 25.52 14.69
CA PHE A 132 -4.46 25.12 14.42
C PHE A 132 -5.32 25.42 15.64
N ARG A 133 -6.46 26.05 15.45
CA ARG A 133 -7.45 26.28 16.51
C ARG A 133 -8.60 25.31 16.39
N GLU A 134 -8.89 24.57 17.44
CA GLU A 134 -10.06 23.70 17.57
C GLU A 134 -10.81 24.12 18.82
N GLU A 135 -11.97 24.77 18.65
CA GLU A 135 -12.74 25.39 19.73
C GLU A 135 -11.90 26.38 20.54
N GLU A 136 -11.56 26.03 21.78
CA GLU A 136 -10.76 26.84 22.74
C GLU A 136 -9.31 26.40 22.86
N LEU A 137 -8.91 25.38 22.09
CA LEU A 137 -7.56 24.84 22.10
C LEU A 137 -6.77 25.24 20.87
N TYR A 138 -5.48 25.37 21.06
CA TYR A 138 -4.49 25.54 20.01
C TYR A 138 -3.60 24.31 19.94
N GLN A 139 -3.52 23.71 18.77
CA GLN A 139 -2.56 22.68 18.40
C GLN A 139 -1.42 23.38 17.65
N ILE A 140 -0.22 23.35 18.19
CA ILE A 140 0.91 24.12 17.65
C ILE A 140 2.04 23.15 17.31
N ILE A 141 2.43 23.06 16.04
CA ILE A 141 3.56 22.28 15.56
C ILE A 141 4.68 23.26 15.16
N ILE A 142 5.79 23.24 15.90
CA ILE A 142 6.95 24.08 15.63
C ILE A 142 8.22 23.23 15.53
N GLY A 143 9.13 23.61 14.63
CA GLY A 143 10.39 22.89 14.47
C GLY A 143 11.17 23.26 13.21
N SER A 144 11.63 22.27 12.47
CA SER A 144 12.49 22.47 11.29
C SER A 144 11.76 22.34 9.94
N SER A 145 10.51 21.86 9.89
CA SER A 145 9.81 21.51 8.65
C SER A 145 9.24 22.71 7.91
N ASN A 146 9.77 23.01 6.73
CA ASN A 146 9.14 23.92 5.77
C ASN A 146 8.00 23.22 5.01
N MET A 147 7.16 23.97 4.30
CA MET A 147 6.11 23.45 3.43
C MET A 147 6.69 22.98 2.09
N THR A 148 7.54 21.96 2.16
CA THR A 148 8.15 21.27 1.01
C THR A 148 7.90 19.79 1.12
N SER A 149 7.66 19.08 0.01
CA SER A 149 7.31 17.65 0.05
C SER A 149 8.33 16.84 0.86
N LYS A 150 9.62 17.02 0.60
CA LYS A 150 10.67 16.29 1.33
C LYS A 150 10.72 16.58 2.83
N ALA A 151 10.51 17.83 3.26
CA ALA A 151 10.50 18.16 4.68
C ALA A 151 9.32 17.52 5.41
N ILE A 152 8.14 17.48 4.79
CA ILE A 152 6.95 16.95 5.46
C ILE A 152 6.80 15.43 5.31
N THR A 153 7.60 14.75 4.45
CA THR A 153 7.44 13.32 4.18
C THR A 153 8.68 12.45 4.36
N GLU A 154 9.89 12.95 4.08
CA GLU A 154 11.12 12.13 3.98
C GLU A 154 12.26 12.56 4.91
N ASN A 155 12.60 13.87 4.88
CA ASN A 155 13.76 14.37 5.60
C ASN A 155 13.61 14.11 7.09
N ARG A 156 14.74 13.90 7.77
CA ARG A 156 14.76 13.86 9.24
C ARG A 156 14.55 15.27 9.78
N GLU A 157 13.30 15.58 10.04
CA GLU A 157 12.87 16.84 10.61
C GLU A 157 12.49 16.65 12.07
N TRP A 158 12.78 17.63 12.88
CA TRP A 158 12.44 17.62 14.31
C TRP A 158 11.40 18.70 14.58
N ASN A 159 10.23 18.29 14.95
CA ASN A 159 9.17 19.19 15.34
C ASN A 159 8.56 18.74 16.67
N THR A 160 8.04 19.70 17.42
CA THR A 160 7.27 19.45 18.63
C THR A 160 5.84 19.93 18.40
N LYS A 161 4.88 19.05 18.69
CA LYS A 161 3.47 19.42 18.79
C LYS A 161 3.16 19.77 20.24
N ILE A 162 2.56 20.92 20.46
CA ILE A 162 2.12 21.42 21.77
C ILE A 162 0.61 21.59 21.70
N VAL A 163 -0.09 21.26 22.78
CA VAL A 163 -1.51 21.53 22.95
C VAL A 163 -1.68 22.52 24.10
N SER A 164 -2.37 23.61 23.86
CA SER A 164 -2.52 24.68 24.84
C SER A 164 -3.88 25.36 24.72
N THR A 165 -4.29 26.06 25.76
CA THR A 165 -5.37 27.03 25.67
C THR A 165 -4.82 28.38 25.23
N GLU A 166 -5.72 29.32 24.88
CA GLU A 166 -5.35 30.72 24.60
C GLU A 166 -4.66 31.42 25.78
N GLN A 167 -4.84 30.91 26.98
CA GLN A 167 -4.24 31.45 28.22
C GLN A 167 -2.83 30.90 28.50
N GLY A 168 -2.34 29.94 27.75
CA GLY A 168 -0.99 29.38 27.92
C GLY A 168 0.09 30.39 27.47
N GLU A 169 1.07 30.67 28.32
CA GLU A 169 2.11 31.69 28.05
C GLU A 169 2.83 31.42 26.72
N VAL A 170 3.29 30.19 26.47
CA VAL A 170 3.98 29.82 25.22
C VAL A 170 3.06 29.97 24.00
N ALA A 171 1.79 29.57 24.13
CA ALA A 171 0.84 29.73 23.03
C ALA A 171 0.58 31.21 22.71
N GLN A 172 0.41 32.02 23.75
CA GLN A 172 0.26 33.47 23.59
C GLN A 172 1.49 34.12 22.93
N GLU A 173 2.71 33.77 23.35
CA GLU A 173 3.92 34.27 22.73
C GLU A 173 4.02 33.90 21.24
N ILE A 174 3.74 32.65 20.88
CA ILE A 174 3.74 32.19 19.49
C ILE A 174 2.68 32.92 18.65
N LEU A 175 1.45 33.02 19.18
CA LEU A 175 0.36 33.74 18.50
C LEU A 175 0.66 35.24 18.36
N ASN A 176 1.25 35.89 19.38
CA ASN A 176 1.64 37.27 19.33
C ASN A 176 2.77 37.49 18.31
N GLU A 177 3.76 36.61 18.29
CA GLU A 177 4.84 36.68 17.31
C GLU A 177 4.34 36.51 15.88
N PHE A 178 3.46 35.51 15.63
CA PHE A 178 2.79 35.36 14.32
C PHE A 178 2.04 36.65 13.95
N LYS A 179 1.27 37.21 14.87
CA LYS A 179 0.49 38.44 14.65
C LYS A 179 1.42 39.63 14.38
N ASN A 180 2.53 39.78 15.11
CA ASN A 180 3.52 40.83 14.88
C ASN A 180 4.14 40.73 13.49
N LEU A 181 4.55 39.54 13.08
CA LEU A 181 5.04 39.27 11.71
C LEU A 181 3.97 39.54 10.65
N TRP A 182 2.74 39.10 10.89
CA TRP A 182 1.60 39.31 9.97
C TRP A 182 1.25 40.78 9.77
N MET A 183 1.31 41.59 10.83
CA MET A 183 0.98 43.01 10.83
C MET A 183 2.21 43.89 10.51
N SER A 184 3.37 43.31 10.33
CA SER A 184 4.59 44.03 9.98
C SER A 184 4.41 44.84 8.68
N PRO A 185 4.93 46.09 8.59
CA PRO A 185 4.95 46.84 7.33
C PRO A 185 5.66 46.07 6.18
N ASN A 186 6.54 45.12 6.51
CA ASN A 186 7.25 44.33 5.53
C ASN A 186 6.41 43.09 5.02
N SER A 187 5.27 42.79 5.61
CA SER A 187 4.39 41.68 5.22
C SER A 187 3.34 42.18 4.22
N GLN A 188 3.63 41.98 2.96
CA GLN A 188 2.81 42.39 1.82
C GLN A 188 1.78 41.28 1.48
N TYR A 189 0.57 41.68 1.07
CA TYR A 189 -0.43 40.75 0.52
C TYR A 189 0.00 40.20 -0.83
N TYR A 190 -0.57 39.08 -1.22
CA TYR A 190 -0.21 38.39 -2.47
C TYR A 190 -0.20 39.31 -3.69
N GLU A 191 -1.21 40.13 -3.88
CA GLU A 191 -1.37 41.04 -5.03
C GLU A 191 -0.30 42.12 -5.06
N GLU A 192 0.31 42.48 -3.91
CA GLU A 192 1.30 43.51 -3.77
C GLU A 192 2.70 43.02 -4.12
N PHE A 193 3.03 41.73 -3.89
CA PHE A 193 4.41 41.25 -4.04
C PHE A 193 4.63 40.31 -5.24
N ILE A 194 3.58 39.68 -5.77
CA ILE A 194 3.79 38.49 -6.63
C ILE A 194 4.50 38.78 -7.94
N GLU A 195 4.19 39.90 -8.61
CA GLU A 195 4.80 40.19 -9.90
C GLU A 195 6.29 40.48 -9.75
N ASP A 196 6.70 41.32 -8.78
CA ASP A 196 8.10 41.61 -8.47
C ASP A 196 8.86 40.35 -8.02
N TYR A 197 8.18 39.48 -7.21
CA TYR A 197 8.78 38.25 -6.75
C TYR A 197 8.99 37.22 -7.88
N LYS A 198 8.08 37.13 -8.84
CA LYS A 198 8.24 36.27 -10.04
C LYS A 198 9.47 36.68 -10.84
N GLU A 199 9.70 38.00 -11.04
CA GLU A 199 10.89 38.46 -11.75
C GLU A 199 12.17 38.09 -10.99
N GLN A 200 12.21 38.31 -9.69
CA GLN A 200 13.38 37.97 -8.85
C GLN A 200 13.65 36.47 -8.86
N TYR A 201 12.60 35.67 -8.76
CA TYR A 201 12.69 34.20 -8.82
C TYR A 201 13.25 33.73 -10.15
N LEU A 202 12.75 34.25 -11.28
CA LEU A 202 13.20 33.89 -12.62
C LEU A 202 14.69 34.26 -12.81
N GLN A 203 15.11 35.47 -12.42
CA GLN A 203 16.50 35.87 -12.47
C GLN A 203 17.42 34.94 -11.67
N ASN A 204 17.01 34.57 -10.46
CA ASN A 204 17.77 33.63 -9.64
C ASN A 204 17.84 32.22 -10.24
N GLN A 205 16.77 31.75 -10.90
CA GLN A 205 16.80 30.48 -11.62
C GLN A 205 17.78 30.49 -12.80
N ILE A 206 17.83 31.59 -13.57
CA ILE A 206 18.78 31.76 -14.66
C ILE A 206 20.23 31.74 -14.14
N ILE A 207 20.50 32.44 -13.04
CA ILE A 207 21.85 32.49 -12.42
C ILE A 207 22.24 31.08 -11.93
N LYS A 208 21.32 30.36 -11.24
CA LYS A 208 21.56 28.98 -10.78
C LYS A 208 21.81 28.02 -11.95
N LYS A 209 21.07 28.17 -13.05
CA LYS A 209 21.25 27.37 -14.27
C LYS A 209 22.62 27.62 -14.91
N GLN A 210 23.01 28.87 -15.01
CA GLN A 210 24.35 29.27 -15.53
C GLN A 210 25.48 28.73 -14.63
N GLN A 211 25.35 28.84 -13.31
CA GLN A 211 26.32 28.31 -12.36
C GLN A 211 26.46 26.79 -12.47
N ARG A 212 25.34 26.06 -12.62
CA ARG A 212 25.34 24.60 -12.85
C ARG A 212 25.99 24.22 -14.17
N GLN A 213 25.77 25.01 -15.26
CA GLN A 213 26.43 24.80 -16.54
C GLN A 213 27.93 25.02 -16.43
N ALA A 214 28.33 26.14 -15.82
CA ALA A 214 29.77 26.45 -15.61
C ALA A 214 30.46 25.42 -14.71
N ALA A 215 29.78 24.89 -13.69
CA ALA A 215 30.30 23.80 -12.86
C ALA A 215 30.42 22.48 -13.63
N LYS A 216 29.47 22.17 -14.52
CA LYS A 216 29.56 21.00 -15.41
C LYS A 216 30.72 21.11 -16.40
N GLU A 217 31.03 22.34 -16.90
CA GLU A 217 32.13 22.58 -17.83
C GLU A 217 33.53 22.53 -17.16
N GLN A 218 33.62 22.79 -15.85
CA GLN A 218 34.89 22.74 -15.09
C GLN A 218 35.30 21.32 -14.62
N ILE A 219 34.38 20.35 -14.59
CA ILE A 219 34.67 18.98 -14.16
C ILE A 219 34.94 18.13 -15.39
N VAL A 220 36.16 18.22 -15.95
CA VAL A 220 36.70 17.27 -16.92
C VAL A 220 37.39 16.16 -16.15
N ASP A 221 36.62 15.36 -15.41
CA ASP A 221 37.09 14.08 -14.88
C ASP A 221 36.45 12.95 -15.68
N PHE A 222 37.30 12.27 -16.51
CA PHE A 222 36.87 11.17 -17.37
C PHE A 222 36.25 10.00 -16.60
N GLU A 223 36.52 9.86 -15.31
CA GLU A 223 35.88 8.84 -14.46
C GLU A 223 34.43 9.19 -14.07
N SER A 224 34.07 10.49 -14.02
CA SER A 224 32.71 10.92 -13.68
C SER A 224 31.70 10.69 -14.82
N TYR A 225 32.16 10.45 -16.04
CA TYR A 225 31.30 10.13 -17.20
C TYR A 225 30.93 8.64 -17.32
N LYS A 226 31.56 7.75 -16.56
CA LYS A 226 31.15 6.34 -16.53
C LYS A 226 29.84 6.19 -15.80
N LEU A 227 28.78 5.81 -16.50
CA LEU A 227 27.52 5.40 -15.89
C LEU A 227 27.78 4.32 -14.86
N LYS A 228 27.39 4.59 -13.61
CA LYS A 228 27.48 3.62 -12.49
C LYS A 228 26.11 2.96 -12.27
N PRO A 229 26.06 1.66 -12.01
CA PRO A 229 24.81 0.99 -11.67
C PRO A 229 24.25 1.54 -10.35
N ASN A 230 22.93 1.67 -10.28
CA ASN A 230 22.22 2.00 -9.04
C ASN A 230 22.16 0.79 -8.08
N LYS A 231 21.60 0.97 -6.87
CA LYS A 231 21.54 -0.10 -5.84
C LYS A 231 20.80 -1.34 -6.33
N MET A 232 19.67 -1.18 -7.01
CA MET A 232 18.91 -2.30 -7.60
C MET A 232 19.73 -3.05 -8.65
N GLN A 233 20.38 -2.30 -9.54
CA GLN A 233 21.19 -2.89 -10.60
C GLN A 233 22.40 -3.65 -10.04
N LEU A 234 23.05 -3.13 -8.98
CA LEU A 234 24.13 -3.82 -8.29
C LEU A 234 23.64 -5.12 -7.62
N ALA A 235 22.51 -5.08 -6.90
CA ALA A 235 21.94 -6.27 -6.28
C ALA A 235 21.58 -7.33 -7.32
N PHE A 236 20.96 -6.92 -8.42
CA PHE A 236 20.65 -7.80 -9.55
C PHE A 236 21.90 -8.44 -10.15
N ILE A 237 22.96 -7.65 -10.41
CA ILE A 237 24.21 -8.14 -10.98
C ILE A 237 24.86 -9.16 -10.05
N ASN A 238 24.94 -8.87 -8.74
CA ASN A 238 25.55 -9.78 -7.77
C ASN A 238 24.79 -11.11 -7.73
N ASN A 239 23.47 -11.09 -7.61
CA ASN A 239 22.65 -12.30 -7.64
C ASN A 239 22.86 -13.10 -8.94
N LEU A 240 22.96 -12.39 -10.07
CA LEU A 240 23.18 -13.04 -11.37
C LEU A 240 24.56 -13.71 -11.45
N MET A 241 25.59 -13.08 -10.89
CA MET A 241 26.95 -13.67 -10.79
C MET A 241 26.94 -14.92 -9.94
N ASP A 242 26.26 -14.90 -8.79
CA ASP A 242 26.11 -16.07 -7.90
C ASP A 242 25.39 -17.20 -8.64
N MET A 243 24.25 -16.94 -9.28
CA MET A 243 23.50 -17.91 -10.07
C MET A 243 24.35 -18.53 -11.21
N ARG A 244 25.15 -17.69 -11.89
CA ARG A 244 26.05 -18.18 -12.95
C ARG A 244 27.18 -19.08 -12.38
N SER A 245 27.68 -18.76 -11.19
CA SER A 245 28.68 -19.62 -10.51
C SER A 245 28.13 -21.00 -10.13
N GLU A 246 26.80 -21.06 -9.88
CA GLU A 246 26.06 -22.31 -9.62
C GLU A 246 25.67 -23.08 -10.90
N GLY A 247 26.00 -22.54 -12.10
CA GLY A 247 25.70 -23.18 -13.38
C GLY A 247 24.30 -22.92 -13.92
N ILE A 248 23.55 -21.94 -13.37
CA ILE A 248 22.21 -21.56 -13.83
C ILE A 248 22.33 -20.85 -15.18
N GLU A 249 21.59 -21.33 -16.18
CA GLU A 249 21.67 -20.84 -17.57
C GLU A 249 20.52 -19.90 -17.95
N LYS A 250 19.45 -19.84 -17.15
CA LYS A 250 18.29 -18.99 -17.40
C LYS A 250 17.85 -18.29 -16.13
N ALA A 251 17.52 -17.00 -16.24
CA ALA A 251 16.98 -16.23 -15.11
C ALA A 251 16.02 -15.13 -15.55
N LEU A 252 15.19 -14.66 -14.59
CA LEU A 252 14.25 -13.57 -14.74
C LEU A 252 14.67 -12.36 -13.91
N LEU A 253 14.53 -11.16 -14.50
CA LEU A 253 14.48 -9.88 -13.80
C LEU A 253 13.04 -9.39 -13.77
N LEU A 254 12.42 -9.43 -12.60
CA LEU A 254 11.09 -8.89 -12.35
C LEU A 254 11.23 -7.47 -11.79
N SER A 255 10.89 -6.46 -12.58
CA SER A 255 11.17 -5.08 -12.18
C SER A 255 10.11 -4.12 -12.71
N SER A 256 9.59 -3.28 -11.82
CA SER A 256 8.60 -2.26 -12.16
C SER A 256 9.04 -1.39 -13.34
N THR A 257 8.08 -0.81 -14.05
CA THR A 257 8.37 0.14 -15.14
C THR A 257 9.12 1.37 -14.57
N GLY A 258 10.09 1.87 -15.31
CA GLY A 258 10.84 3.07 -14.91
C GLY A 258 12.09 2.85 -14.05
N THR A 259 12.34 1.64 -13.55
CA THR A 259 13.50 1.32 -12.68
C THR A 259 14.84 1.17 -13.40
N GLY A 260 14.84 1.16 -14.75
CA GLY A 260 16.06 1.05 -15.54
C GLY A 260 16.47 -0.38 -15.90
N LYS A 261 15.52 -1.28 -16.19
CA LYS A 261 15.76 -2.68 -16.64
C LYS A 261 16.77 -2.80 -17.77
N THR A 262 16.66 -1.97 -18.81
CA THR A 262 17.57 -2.00 -19.98
C THR A 262 19.02 -1.69 -19.56
N TYR A 263 19.22 -0.72 -18.67
CA TYR A 263 20.54 -0.43 -18.10
C TYR A 263 21.04 -1.57 -17.21
N ALA A 264 20.15 -2.18 -16.42
CA ALA A 264 20.50 -3.33 -15.59
C ALA A 264 21.04 -4.48 -16.43
N SER A 265 20.39 -4.81 -17.54
CA SER A 265 20.87 -5.84 -18.47
C SER A 265 22.18 -5.45 -19.15
N ALA A 266 22.36 -4.18 -19.53
CA ALA A 266 23.60 -3.72 -20.13
C ALA A 266 24.78 -3.83 -19.15
N PHE A 267 24.60 -3.42 -17.89
CA PHE A 267 25.62 -3.59 -16.86
C PHE A 267 25.91 -5.06 -16.56
N ALA A 268 24.87 -5.91 -16.48
CA ALA A 268 25.04 -7.34 -16.27
C ALA A 268 25.86 -8.00 -17.40
N VAL A 269 25.55 -7.68 -18.66
CA VAL A 269 26.31 -8.15 -19.83
C VAL A 269 27.78 -7.73 -19.74
N ARG A 270 28.04 -6.49 -19.33
CA ARG A 270 29.39 -5.96 -19.15
C ARG A 270 30.18 -6.69 -18.06
N GLU A 271 29.58 -6.87 -16.89
CA GLU A 271 30.23 -7.51 -15.73
C GLU A 271 30.44 -9.01 -15.96
N LEU A 272 29.51 -9.68 -16.66
CA LEU A 272 29.64 -11.12 -17.02
C LEU A 272 30.57 -11.35 -18.24
N GLY A 273 30.95 -10.29 -18.94
CA GLY A 273 31.97 -10.32 -20.00
C GLY A 273 31.51 -10.90 -21.33
N TYR A 274 30.21 -10.99 -21.60
CA TYR A 274 29.68 -11.50 -22.89
C TYR A 274 30.05 -10.61 -24.07
N GLN A 275 30.53 -11.24 -25.17
CA GLN A 275 31.00 -10.56 -26.38
C GLN A 275 29.99 -10.61 -27.53
N LYS A 276 29.09 -11.59 -27.56
CA LYS A 276 28.04 -11.78 -28.56
C LYS A 276 26.68 -11.82 -27.90
N VAL A 277 25.88 -10.76 -28.07
CA VAL A 277 24.59 -10.57 -27.37
C VAL A 277 23.46 -10.37 -28.34
N LEU A 278 22.34 -11.05 -28.10
CA LEU A 278 21.07 -10.84 -28.79
C LEU A 278 20.08 -10.19 -27.81
N PHE A 279 19.60 -8.99 -28.15
CA PHE A 279 18.54 -8.29 -27.37
C PHE A 279 17.24 -8.30 -28.18
N LEU A 280 16.22 -8.93 -27.65
CA LEU A 280 14.95 -9.17 -28.33
C LEU A 280 13.82 -8.33 -27.76
N VAL A 281 13.10 -7.66 -28.64
CA VAL A 281 11.94 -6.82 -28.30
C VAL A 281 10.80 -7.04 -29.31
N HIS A 282 9.60 -6.55 -29.00
CA HIS A 282 8.47 -6.67 -29.91
C HIS A 282 8.25 -5.44 -30.82
N ARG A 283 8.91 -4.27 -30.56
CA ARG A 283 8.75 -3.03 -31.34
C ARG A 283 10.10 -2.42 -31.73
N ASN A 284 10.15 -1.80 -32.93
CA ASN A 284 11.36 -1.15 -33.45
C ASN A 284 11.90 -0.06 -32.54
N GLN A 285 11.04 0.82 -32.02
CA GLN A 285 11.43 1.93 -31.16
C GLN A 285 12.14 1.43 -29.88
N ILE A 286 11.69 0.32 -29.30
CA ILE A 286 12.33 -0.26 -28.10
C ILE A 286 13.72 -0.80 -28.45
N ALA A 287 13.89 -1.41 -29.63
CA ALA A 287 15.21 -1.87 -30.11
C ALA A 287 16.20 -0.71 -30.24
N GLU A 288 15.76 0.40 -30.85
CA GLU A 288 16.58 1.62 -31.01
C GLU A 288 16.93 2.25 -29.63
N GLN A 289 16.00 2.31 -28.71
CA GLN A 289 16.23 2.83 -27.36
C GLN A 289 17.18 1.94 -26.55
N ALA A 290 17.02 0.63 -26.66
CA ALA A 290 17.90 -0.34 -26.02
C ALA A 290 19.33 -0.22 -26.56
N LEU A 291 19.48 -0.13 -27.88
CA LEU A 291 20.78 0.09 -28.51
C LEU A 291 21.45 1.37 -27.99
N LYS A 292 20.75 2.51 -27.95
CA LYS A 292 21.26 3.78 -27.40
C LYS A 292 21.67 3.63 -25.93
N SER A 293 20.90 2.89 -25.13
CA SER A 293 21.23 2.66 -23.72
C SER A 293 22.49 1.83 -23.54
N TYR A 294 22.67 0.79 -24.37
CA TYR A 294 23.89 -0.02 -24.37
C TYR A 294 25.10 0.78 -24.86
N GLN A 295 24.94 1.63 -25.89
CA GLN A 295 26.01 2.53 -26.34
C GLN A 295 26.52 3.44 -25.22
N LYS A 296 25.64 3.93 -24.36
CA LYS A 296 26.03 4.74 -23.18
C LYS A 296 26.82 3.95 -22.14
N VAL A 297 26.60 2.63 -22.01
CA VAL A 297 27.30 1.76 -21.03
C VAL A 297 28.63 1.25 -21.57
N PHE A 298 28.68 0.87 -22.87
CA PHE A 298 29.85 0.24 -23.49
C PHE A 298 30.74 1.23 -24.25
N GLY A 299 30.20 2.40 -24.60
CA GLY A 299 30.92 3.34 -25.49
C GLY A 299 31.09 2.78 -26.90
N PRO A 300 32.10 3.28 -27.67
CA PRO A 300 32.35 2.86 -29.05
C PRO A 300 33.11 1.53 -29.18
N SER A 301 33.46 0.86 -28.09
CA SER A 301 34.29 -0.34 -28.07
C SER A 301 33.61 -1.60 -28.62
N VAL A 302 32.28 -1.59 -28.68
CA VAL A 302 31.45 -2.73 -29.11
C VAL A 302 30.66 -2.34 -30.34
N LYS A 303 30.69 -3.17 -31.37
CA LYS A 303 29.90 -2.96 -32.59
C LYS A 303 28.45 -3.42 -32.36
N MET A 304 27.53 -2.47 -32.39
CA MET A 304 26.10 -2.70 -32.16
C MET A 304 25.28 -2.47 -33.43
N GLY A 305 24.29 -3.31 -33.71
CA GLY A 305 23.45 -3.24 -34.90
C GLY A 305 21.98 -3.56 -34.65
N LEU A 306 21.14 -3.08 -35.54
CA LEU A 306 19.68 -3.29 -35.53
C LEU A 306 19.26 -4.34 -36.57
N VAL A 307 18.41 -5.30 -36.16
CA VAL A 307 17.73 -6.22 -37.06
C VAL A 307 16.23 -6.07 -36.89
N THR A 308 15.66 -5.18 -37.68
CA THR A 308 14.24 -4.79 -37.63
C THR A 308 13.64 -4.79 -39.02
N GLY A 309 12.36 -4.42 -39.16
CA GLY A 309 11.73 -4.26 -40.48
C GLY A 309 12.37 -3.19 -41.36
N LYS A 310 13.19 -2.30 -40.78
CA LYS A 310 13.84 -1.16 -41.48
C LYS A 310 15.37 -1.27 -41.57
N SER A 311 16.00 -2.06 -40.70
CA SER A 311 17.48 -2.19 -40.63
C SER A 311 17.90 -3.65 -40.54
N HIS A 312 19.04 -4.01 -41.14
CA HIS A 312 19.51 -5.38 -41.31
C HIS A 312 21.01 -5.54 -41.03
N ASP A 313 21.47 -5.09 -39.86
CA ASP A 313 22.88 -5.06 -39.47
C ASP A 313 23.33 -6.38 -38.85
N TYR A 314 23.39 -7.47 -39.64
CA TYR A 314 23.72 -8.83 -39.16
C TYR A 314 25.18 -9.02 -38.73
N GLY A 315 26.07 -8.09 -39.01
CA GLY A 315 27.53 -8.23 -38.77
C GLY A 315 27.99 -7.51 -37.49
N ALA A 316 27.11 -7.18 -36.60
CA ALA A 316 27.45 -6.55 -35.31
C ALA A 316 27.66 -7.62 -34.21
N ASP A 317 28.35 -7.22 -33.13
CA ASP A 317 28.58 -8.11 -31.97
C ASP A 317 27.36 -8.16 -31.08
N PHE A 318 26.71 -7.01 -30.84
CA PHE A 318 25.43 -6.92 -30.14
C PHE A 318 24.34 -6.61 -31.14
N ILE A 319 23.36 -7.50 -31.24
CA ILE A 319 22.21 -7.39 -32.14
C ILE A 319 20.96 -7.04 -31.35
N PHE A 320 20.34 -5.92 -31.71
CA PHE A 320 19.04 -5.52 -31.18
C PHE A 320 17.97 -5.82 -32.22
N ALA A 321 17.13 -6.82 -31.95
CA ALA A 321 16.23 -7.33 -32.98
C ALA A 321 14.76 -7.29 -32.54
N THR A 322 13.87 -7.07 -33.54
CA THR A 322 12.44 -7.33 -33.30
C THR A 322 12.13 -8.81 -33.53
N VAL A 323 11.35 -9.38 -32.63
CA VAL A 323 10.93 -10.79 -32.72
C VAL A 323 10.27 -11.10 -34.05
N GLN A 324 9.42 -10.22 -34.56
CA GLN A 324 8.72 -10.38 -35.85
C GLN A 324 9.69 -10.48 -37.06
N THR A 325 10.81 -9.78 -36.99
CA THR A 325 11.81 -9.84 -38.06
C THR A 325 12.69 -11.06 -37.91
N LEU A 326 13.21 -11.31 -36.69
CA LEU A 326 14.19 -12.38 -36.48
C LEU A 326 13.54 -13.77 -36.52
N SER A 327 12.28 -13.96 -36.15
CA SER A 327 11.55 -15.26 -36.19
C SER A 327 11.33 -15.81 -37.60
N LYS A 328 11.59 -15.01 -38.66
CA LYS A 328 11.59 -15.49 -40.05
C LYS A 328 12.79 -16.42 -40.30
N LYS A 329 12.54 -17.57 -40.89
CA LYS A 329 13.54 -18.61 -41.16
C LYS A 329 14.81 -18.07 -41.81
N GLU A 330 14.63 -17.24 -42.84
CA GLU A 330 15.71 -16.60 -43.60
C GLU A 330 16.63 -15.70 -42.76
N ASN A 331 16.10 -15.11 -41.69
CA ASN A 331 16.89 -14.26 -40.80
C ASN A 331 17.55 -15.07 -39.68
N LEU A 332 16.86 -16.09 -39.11
CA LEU A 332 17.43 -17.01 -38.12
C LEU A 332 18.64 -17.77 -38.68
N GLU A 333 18.53 -18.33 -39.92
CA GLU A 333 19.55 -19.14 -40.55
C GLU A 333 20.82 -18.34 -40.95
N ARG A 334 20.80 -17.00 -40.78
CA ARG A 334 22.01 -16.16 -40.96
C ARG A 334 23.00 -16.30 -39.81
N PHE A 335 22.55 -16.82 -38.67
CA PHE A 335 23.37 -17.00 -37.50
C PHE A 335 23.54 -18.50 -37.19
N ALA A 336 24.72 -18.92 -36.74
CA ALA A 336 24.88 -20.22 -36.16
C ALA A 336 24.06 -20.33 -34.85
N ARG A 337 23.68 -21.54 -34.45
CA ARG A 337 22.86 -21.78 -33.25
C ARG A 337 23.53 -21.28 -31.95
N ASP A 338 24.85 -21.37 -31.89
CA ASP A 338 25.72 -20.95 -30.78
C ASP A 338 26.33 -19.57 -30.96
N HIS A 339 25.83 -18.80 -31.95
CA HIS A 339 26.41 -17.49 -32.30
C HIS A 339 26.37 -16.49 -31.15
N PHE A 340 25.28 -16.49 -30.35
CA PHE A 340 25.14 -15.58 -29.26
C PHE A 340 25.46 -16.26 -27.91
N GLU A 341 26.30 -15.61 -27.10
CA GLU A 341 26.64 -16.06 -25.76
C GLU A 341 25.52 -15.75 -24.77
N CYS A 342 24.84 -14.62 -24.96
CA CYS A 342 23.73 -14.19 -24.12
C CYS A 342 22.53 -13.75 -24.98
N CYS A 343 21.36 -14.27 -24.66
CA CYS A 343 20.08 -13.84 -25.23
C CYS A 343 19.23 -13.15 -24.17
N ILE A 344 18.78 -11.92 -24.45
CA ILE A 344 17.98 -11.10 -23.56
C ILE A 344 16.61 -10.88 -24.19
N TYR A 345 15.56 -11.21 -23.44
CA TYR A 345 14.16 -11.07 -23.84
C TYR A 345 13.51 -9.97 -23.01
N ASP A 346 13.32 -8.79 -23.61
CA ASP A 346 12.57 -7.71 -22.96
C ASP A 346 11.06 -7.93 -23.15
N GLU A 347 10.28 -7.51 -22.14
CA GLU A 347 8.87 -7.86 -22.00
C GLU A 347 8.65 -9.39 -22.14
N ALA A 348 9.43 -10.12 -21.36
CA ALA A 348 9.50 -11.59 -21.39
C ALA A 348 8.15 -12.29 -21.18
N HIS A 349 7.14 -11.62 -20.67
CA HIS A 349 5.76 -12.14 -20.60
C HIS A 349 5.14 -12.42 -21.99
N HIS A 350 5.78 -12.02 -23.07
CA HIS A 350 5.41 -12.40 -24.44
C HIS A 350 6.15 -13.66 -24.93
N THR A 351 7.10 -14.22 -24.18
CA THR A 351 7.90 -15.39 -24.60
C THR A 351 7.07 -16.65 -24.85
N SER A 352 5.86 -16.74 -24.31
CA SER A 352 4.89 -17.79 -24.60
C SER A 352 4.36 -17.80 -26.04
N ALA A 353 4.55 -16.72 -26.83
CA ALA A 353 4.11 -16.66 -28.21
C ALA A 353 5.03 -17.48 -29.13
N ASP A 354 4.43 -18.12 -30.15
CA ASP A 354 5.13 -19.02 -31.09
C ASP A 354 6.36 -18.39 -31.76
N SER A 355 6.33 -17.09 -32.01
CA SER A 355 7.46 -16.38 -32.62
C SER A 355 8.67 -16.25 -31.70
N TYR A 356 8.44 -16.04 -30.38
CA TYR A 356 9.50 -16.06 -29.39
C TYR A 356 10.06 -17.45 -29.18
N LYS A 357 9.19 -18.44 -29.09
CA LYS A 357 9.55 -19.83 -28.91
C LYS A 357 10.44 -20.34 -30.04
N LYS A 358 10.13 -19.98 -31.30
CA LYS A 358 10.99 -20.32 -32.46
C LYS A 358 12.40 -19.79 -32.31
N ILE A 359 12.59 -18.59 -31.76
CA ILE A 359 13.91 -18.00 -31.56
C ILE A 359 14.63 -18.69 -30.40
N MET A 360 13.93 -18.96 -29.28
CA MET A 360 14.49 -19.67 -28.12
C MET A 360 14.92 -21.10 -28.47
N ASP A 361 14.13 -21.82 -29.25
CA ASP A 361 14.44 -23.20 -29.68
C ASP A 361 15.58 -23.27 -30.75
N TYR A 362 15.82 -22.16 -31.44
CA TYR A 362 16.88 -22.09 -32.43
C TYR A 362 18.24 -21.82 -31.82
N PHE A 363 18.38 -20.83 -30.95
CA PHE A 363 19.66 -20.45 -30.36
C PHE A 363 19.96 -21.23 -29.08
N THR A 364 21.27 -21.55 -28.88
CA THR A 364 21.82 -22.24 -27.71
C THR A 364 22.83 -21.35 -26.98
N PRO A 365 22.37 -20.22 -26.36
CA PRO A 365 23.28 -19.31 -25.68
C PRO A 365 23.81 -19.92 -24.38
N GLN A 366 24.92 -19.40 -23.86
CA GLN A 366 25.42 -19.73 -22.53
C GLN A 366 24.52 -19.23 -21.41
N PHE A 367 23.77 -18.13 -21.68
CA PHE A 367 22.84 -17.54 -20.72
C PHE A 367 21.63 -16.90 -21.40
N THR A 368 20.48 -17.07 -20.80
CA THR A 368 19.21 -16.45 -21.23
C THR A 368 18.61 -15.61 -20.10
N LEU A 369 18.40 -14.33 -20.36
CA LEU A 369 17.79 -13.38 -19.43
C LEU A 369 16.42 -12.97 -19.91
N GLY A 370 15.40 -13.17 -19.11
CA GLY A 370 14.08 -12.58 -19.30
C GLY A 370 13.88 -11.34 -18.42
N MET A 371 13.29 -10.29 -18.95
CA MET A 371 12.97 -9.08 -18.20
C MET A 371 11.51 -8.71 -18.38
N THR A 372 10.78 -8.46 -17.29
CA THR A 372 9.41 -7.98 -17.35
C THR A 372 9.03 -7.22 -16.09
N ALA A 373 8.04 -6.32 -16.22
CA ALA A 373 7.38 -5.69 -15.09
C ALA A 373 6.15 -6.48 -14.62
N THR A 374 5.61 -7.34 -15.44
CA THR A 374 4.32 -8.01 -15.28
C THR A 374 4.42 -9.47 -15.67
N PRO A 375 4.91 -10.32 -14.76
CA PRO A 375 5.07 -11.75 -15.05
C PRO A 375 3.73 -12.49 -15.17
N ASP A 376 2.69 -12.05 -14.46
CA ASP A 376 1.40 -12.75 -14.35
C ASP A 376 0.43 -12.30 -15.46
N LYS A 377 0.19 -13.14 -16.47
CA LYS A 377 -0.84 -12.92 -17.51
C LYS A 377 -1.90 -14.01 -17.51
N LYS A 378 -3.09 -13.72 -18.08
CA LYS A 378 -4.24 -14.64 -18.13
C LYS A 378 -3.99 -15.96 -18.86
N ASP A 379 -2.96 -16.08 -19.67
CA ASP A 379 -2.63 -17.26 -20.45
C ASP A 379 -1.66 -18.23 -19.76
N ASP A 380 -1.22 -17.92 -18.55
CA ASP A 380 -0.28 -18.73 -17.77
C ASP A 380 -0.85 -20.08 -17.30
N HIS A 381 -2.13 -20.34 -17.55
CA HIS A 381 -2.80 -21.62 -17.26
C HIS A 381 -2.58 -22.70 -18.32
N ILE A 382 -1.88 -22.37 -19.42
CA ILE A 382 -1.57 -23.31 -20.49
C ILE A 382 -0.14 -23.83 -20.30
N GLU A 383 0.02 -25.13 -20.19
CA GLU A 383 1.30 -25.80 -20.07
C GLU A 383 2.31 -25.35 -21.14
N GLY A 384 3.51 -24.96 -20.74
CA GLY A 384 4.54 -24.41 -21.63
C GLY A 384 4.36 -22.93 -22.04
N ARG A 385 3.41 -22.19 -21.41
CA ARG A 385 3.21 -20.75 -21.63
C ARG A 385 3.50 -19.91 -20.37
N ASN A 386 3.82 -20.57 -19.26
CA ASN A 386 4.18 -19.89 -18.02
C ASN A 386 5.61 -19.35 -18.12
N ILE A 387 5.77 -18.04 -17.93
CA ILE A 387 7.09 -17.38 -17.98
C ILE A 387 8.07 -17.95 -16.94
N TYR A 388 7.60 -18.28 -15.75
CA TYR A 388 8.46 -18.84 -14.72
C TYR A 388 9.02 -20.21 -15.13
N GLU A 389 8.17 -21.06 -15.74
CA GLU A 389 8.58 -22.36 -16.28
C GLU A 389 9.59 -22.21 -17.43
N ILE A 390 9.38 -21.25 -18.35
CA ILE A 390 10.30 -20.98 -19.47
C ILE A 390 11.70 -20.60 -18.97
N PHE A 391 11.80 -19.93 -17.84
CA PHE A 391 13.06 -19.51 -17.20
C PHE A 391 13.45 -20.36 -15.98
N ASP A 392 12.94 -21.61 -15.92
CA ASP A 392 13.29 -22.64 -14.93
C ASP A 392 13.08 -22.16 -13.47
N HIS A 393 12.09 -21.27 -13.24
CA HIS A 393 11.73 -20.65 -11.96
C HIS A 393 12.86 -19.83 -11.30
N ASN A 394 13.89 -19.49 -12.04
CA ASN A 394 15.03 -18.72 -11.53
C ASN A 394 14.75 -17.22 -11.59
N ILE A 395 14.52 -16.59 -10.44
CA ILE A 395 14.36 -15.13 -10.32
C ILE A 395 15.67 -14.53 -9.81
N ALA A 396 16.40 -13.84 -10.68
CA ALA A 396 17.64 -13.18 -10.31
C ALA A 396 17.41 -11.97 -9.40
N TYR A 397 16.34 -11.21 -9.65
CA TYR A 397 15.95 -10.08 -8.79
C TYR A 397 14.49 -9.69 -9.02
N GLU A 398 13.83 -9.28 -7.95
CA GLU A 398 12.48 -8.73 -8.02
C GLU A 398 12.41 -7.39 -7.29
N ILE A 399 11.87 -6.37 -7.97
CA ILE A 399 11.58 -5.08 -7.38
C ILE A 399 10.20 -4.58 -7.82
N ARG A 400 9.28 -4.50 -6.87
CA ARG A 400 7.93 -3.98 -7.06
C ARG A 400 7.87 -2.47 -6.86
N LEU A 401 6.72 -1.87 -7.19
CA LEU A 401 6.51 -0.41 -7.16
C LEU A 401 6.94 0.22 -5.85
N GLN A 402 6.49 -0.32 -4.71
CA GLN A 402 6.80 0.25 -3.39
C GLN A 402 8.28 0.23 -3.08
N LYS A 403 8.94 -0.91 -3.32
CA LYS A 403 10.38 -1.05 -3.10
C LYS A 403 11.18 -0.12 -4.02
N ALA A 404 10.71 0.05 -5.27
CA ALA A 404 11.33 0.99 -6.20
C ALA A 404 11.19 2.46 -5.76
N MET A 405 10.10 2.80 -5.08
CA MET A 405 9.93 4.12 -4.44
C MET A 405 10.81 4.29 -3.20
N GLU A 406 10.90 3.28 -2.32
CA GLU A 406 11.79 3.30 -1.16
C GLU A 406 13.26 3.53 -1.53
N GLU A 407 13.68 2.98 -2.66
CA GLU A 407 15.04 3.11 -3.19
C GLU A 407 15.24 4.37 -4.05
N ASP A 408 14.25 5.28 -4.07
CA ASP A 408 14.27 6.52 -4.88
C ASP A 408 14.60 6.26 -6.35
N LEU A 409 14.11 5.17 -6.94
CA LEU A 409 14.29 4.84 -8.35
C LEU A 409 13.26 5.49 -9.26
N LEU A 410 12.13 5.89 -8.71
CA LEU A 410 10.98 6.46 -9.41
C LEU A 410 10.78 7.93 -9.05
N CYS A 411 10.12 8.66 -9.94
CA CYS A 411 9.64 10.00 -9.66
C CYS A 411 8.52 9.92 -8.62
N PRO A 412 8.52 10.76 -7.58
CA PRO A 412 7.40 10.87 -6.65
C PRO A 412 6.09 11.16 -7.37
N PHE A 413 4.98 10.70 -6.82
CA PHE A 413 3.68 10.99 -7.36
C PHE A 413 2.67 11.41 -6.29
N HIS A 414 1.69 12.21 -6.70
CA HIS A 414 0.53 12.56 -5.90
C HIS A 414 -0.70 11.96 -6.57
N TYR A 415 -1.28 10.94 -5.92
CA TYR A 415 -2.47 10.25 -6.42
C TYR A 415 -3.72 10.80 -5.76
N PHE A 416 -4.69 11.16 -6.59
CA PHE A 416 -5.99 11.67 -6.18
C PHE A 416 -7.11 10.79 -6.75
N GLY A 417 -7.76 10.02 -5.88
CA GLY A 417 -8.98 9.30 -6.21
C GLY A 417 -10.16 10.24 -6.08
N ILE A 418 -10.70 10.68 -7.19
CA ILE A 418 -11.74 11.71 -7.31
C ILE A 418 -13.05 11.06 -7.73
N THR A 419 -14.15 11.46 -7.10
CA THR A 419 -15.47 10.98 -7.48
C THR A 419 -15.84 11.43 -8.92
N ASP A 420 -16.12 10.49 -9.82
CA ASP A 420 -16.66 10.81 -11.14
C ASP A 420 -18.13 11.28 -11.01
N LEU A 421 -18.51 12.32 -11.77
CA LEU A 421 -19.85 12.92 -11.74
C LEU A 421 -20.94 11.95 -12.21
N GLU A 422 -20.64 11.12 -13.20
CA GLU A 422 -21.61 10.20 -13.77
C GLU A 422 -21.62 8.86 -13.02
N ILE A 423 -22.77 8.51 -12.46
CA ILE A 423 -23.03 7.18 -11.88
C ILE A 423 -23.23 6.20 -13.03
N ILE A 424 -22.16 5.64 -13.52
CA ILE A 424 -22.21 4.55 -14.47
C ILE A 424 -22.14 3.26 -13.67
N ASP A 425 -23.30 2.69 -13.40
CA ASP A 425 -23.38 1.33 -12.87
C ASP A 425 -22.64 0.38 -13.82
N ASP A 426 -21.84 -0.52 -13.30
CA ASP A 426 -21.23 -1.78 -13.85
C ASP A 426 -21.35 -2.06 -15.39
N MET A 427 -21.77 -1.07 -16.14
CA MET A 427 -22.24 -1.18 -17.52
C MET A 427 -21.11 -1.38 -18.52
N ILE A 428 -19.88 -0.90 -18.17
CA ILE A 428 -18.70 -1.07 -19.05
C ILE A 428 -18.19 -2.52 -19.02
N ALA A 429 -18.31 -3.20 -17.89
CA ALA A 429 -17.89 -4.60 -17.75
C ALA A 429 -18.79 -5.61 -18.48
N ASN A 430 -20.04 -5.25 -18.81
CA ASN A 430 -21.04 -6.12 -19.44
C ASN A 430 -21.45 -5.72 -20.85
N ASP A 431 -20.59 -5.04 -21.59
CA ASP A 431 -20.90 -4.48 -22.92
C ASP A 431 -21.50 -5.50 -23.93
N LYS A 432 -21.15 -6.78 -23.79
CA LYS A 432 -21.71 -7.86 -24.63
C LYS A 432 -23.18 -8.16 -24.39
N LYS A 433 -23.77 -7.69 -23.26
CA LYS A 433 -25.17 -7.94 -22.86
C LYS A 433 -26.09 -6.72 -23.01
N MET A 434 -25.56 -5.57 -23.46
CA MET A 434 -26.30 -4.30 -23.53
C MET A 434 -27.03 -4.11 -24.85
N THR A 435 -28.21 -3.44 -24.81
CA THR A 435 -28.91 -2.98 -26.00
C THR A 435 -28.16 -1.81 -26.66
N LYS A 436 -28.46 -1.54 -27.92
CA LYS A 436 -27.86 -0.40 -28.66
C LYS A 436 -28.22 0.94 -28.00
N GLU A 437 -29.44 1.07 -27.49
CA GLU A 437 -29.89 2.27 -26.77
C GLU A 437 -29.12 2.50 -25.48
N GLN A 438 -28.91 1.45 -24.66
CA GLN A 438 -28.12 1.54 -23.42
C GLN A 438 -26.65 1.92 -23.71
N LYS A 439 -26.05 1.37 -24.77
CA LYS A 439 -24.68 1.74 -25.19
C LYS A 439 -24.59 3.21 -25.61
N LEU A 440 -25.60 3.72 -26.32
CA LEU A 440 -25.66 5.11 -26.76
C LEU A 440 -25.87 6.07 -25.58
N GLU A 441 -26.71 5.72 -24.62
CA GLU A 441 -26.95 6.51 -23.43
C GLU A 441 -25.67 6.63 -22.56
N ASN A 442 -24.98 5.52 -22.37
CA ASN A 442 -23.69 5.50 -21.64
C ASN A 442 -22.63 6.34 -22.33
N PHE A 443 -22.55 6.23 -23.68
CA PHE A 443 -21.61 7.04 -24.44
C PHE A 443 -21.87 8.53 -24.26
N ARG A 444 -23.15 8.94 -24.30
CA ARG A 444 -23.56 10.36 -24.08
C ARG A 444 -23.18 10.84 -22.68
N LYS A 445 -23.32 10.00 -21.65
CA LYS A 445 -22.93 10.33 -20.29
C LYS A 445 -21.43 10.47 -20.16
N LEU A 446 -20.66 9.51 -20.68
CA LEU A 446 -19.21 9.52 -20.64
C LEU A 446 -18.56 10.70 -21.39
N THR A 447 -19.26 11.24 -22.38
CA THR A 447 -18.79 12.35 -23.21
C THR A 447 -19.62 13.63 -22.98
N SER A 448 -20.32 13.76 -21.85
CA SER A 448 -21.10 14.95 -21.53
C SER A 448 -20.21 16.19 -21.34
N ASP A 449 -20.71 17.38 -21.70
CA ASP A 449 -19.95 18.63 -21.55
C ASP A 449 -19.67 18.95 -20.07
N ASP A 450 -20.61 18.60 -19.19
CA ASP A 450 -20.44 18.81 -17.75
C ASP A 450 -19.29 17.95 -17.22
N ARG A 451 -19.17 16.68 -17.67
CA ARG A 451 -18.05 15.82 -17.29
C ARG A 451 -16.74 16.33 -17.86
N VAL A 452 -16.72 16.80 -19.13
CA VAL A 452 -15.54 17.40 -19.76
C VAL A 452 -15.05 18.60 -18.95
N LYS A 453 -15.91 19.55 -18.62
CA LYS A 453 -15.58 20.72 -17.79
C LYS A 453 -15.07 20.30 -16.41
N TYR A 454 -15.73 19.34 -15.77
CA TYR A 454 -15.30 18.84 -14.47
C TYR A 454 -13.92 18.21 -14.50
N VAL A 455 -13.61 17.40 -15.50
CA VAL A 455 -12.25 16.82 -15.68
C VAL A 455 -11.22 17.93 -15.86
N MET A 456 -11.53 18.95 -16.69
CA MET A 456 -10.64 20.09 -16.90
C MET A 456 -10.40 20.88 -15.60
N GLU A 457 -11.45 21.21 -14.86
CA GLU A 457 -11.35 21.91 -13.58
C GLU A 457 -10.50 21.14 -12.55
N GLN A 458 -10.67 19.82 -12.46
CA GLN A 458 -9.87 19.00 -11.56
C GLN A 458 -8.40 18.96 -12.02
N ALA A 459 -8.16 18.79 -13.33
CA ALA A 459 -6.79 18.74 -13.87
C ALA A 459 -6.05 20.07 -13.69
N GLU A 460 -6.72 21.20 -13.83
CA GLU A 460 -6.17 22.52 -13.57
C GLU A 460 -5.93 22.77 -12.08
N TYR A 461 -6.87 22.36 -11.23
CA TYR A 461 -6.73 22.52 -9.77
C TYR A 461 -5.54 21.74 -9.20
N TYR A 462 -5.46 20.44 -9.50
CA TYR A 462 -4.33 19.62 -9.00
C TYR A 462 -3.03 19.88 -9.76
N GLY A 463 -3.09 20.47 -10.95
CA GLY A 463 -1.92 20.94 -11.69
C GLY A 463 -0.94 19.84 -12.09
N TYR A 464 0.30 20.23 -12.29
CA TYR A 464 1.38 19.38 -12.79
C TYR A 464 2.74 19.95 -12.36
N SER A 465 3.78 19.13 -12.35
CA SER A 465 5.17 19.58 -12.14
C SER A 465 5.78 20.12 -13.44
N GLY A 466 6.65 21.12 -13.33
CA GLY A 466 7.33 21.72 -14.48
C GLY A 466 6.60 22.90 -15.12
N ILE A 467 7.03 23.29 -16.32
CA ILE A 467 6.65 24.55 -16.97
C ILE A 467 5.26 24.46 -17.64
N ARG A 468 4.97 23.32 -18.28
CA ARG A 468 3.69 23.04 -18.93
C ARG A 468 3.22 21.61 -18.69
N VAL A 469 1.94 21.39 -18.92
CA VAL A 469 1.39 20.04 -18.83
C VAL A 469 1.89 19.18 -20.01
N LYS A 470 2.26 17.94 -19.69
CA LYS A 470 2.60 16.87 -20.63
C LYS A 470 1.84 15.64 -20.14
N GLY A 471 0.57 15.51 -20.59
CA GLY A 471 -0.39 14.62 -19.97
C GLY A 471 -0.79 13.41 -20.81
N LEU A 472 -1.18 12.34 -20.12
CA LEU A 472 -1.86 11.19 -20.71
C LEU A 472 -3.26 11.06 -20.12
N ILE A 473 -4.25 10.79 -20.97
CA ILE A 473 -5.63 10.49 -20.57
C ILE A 473 -5.97 9.08 -21.03
N PHE A 474 -6.29 8.19 -20.10
CA PHE A 474 -6.70 6.82 -20.40
C PHE A 474 -8.22 6.70 -20.44
N CYS A 475 -8.74 6.29 -21.59
CA CYS A 475 -10.17 6.11 -21.87
C CYS A 475 -10.52 4.62 -22.00
N SER A 476 -11.83 4.32 -21.89
CA SER A 476 -12.33 2.94 -21.99
C SER A 476 -12.46 2.46 -23.44
N ARG A 477 -12.71 3.38 -24.37
CA ARG A 477 -13.00 3.07 -25.80
C ARG A 477 -12.38 4.12 -26.71
N ILE A 478 -12.13 3.73 -27.95
CA ILE A 478 -11.55 4.60 -28.99
C ILE A 478 -12.52 5.72 -29.35
N GLU A 479 -13.80 5.40 -29.50
CA GLU A 479 -14.85 6.38 -29.82
C GLU A 479 -14.97 7.44 -28.71
N GLU A 480 -14.88 7.02 -27.44
CA GLU A 480 -14.84 7.91 -26.27
C GLU A 480 -13.63 8.84 -26.34
N ALA A 481 -12.44 8.30 -26.58
CA ALA A 481 -11.21 9.08 -26.69
C ALA A 481 -11.29 10.14 -27.81
N ASN A 482 -11.82 9.78 -28.96
CA ASN A 482 -11.99 10.70 -30.09
C ASN A 482 -12.98 11.83 -29.77
N GLU A 483 -14.14 11.51 -29.20
CA GLU A 483 -15.14 12.52 -28.86
C GLU A 483 -14.68 13.44 -27.73
N LEU A 484 -14.05 12.87 -26.68
CA LEU A 484 -13.46 13.65 -25.61
C LEU A 484 -12.34 14.57 -26.10
N SER A 485 -11.45 14.09 -26.97
CA SER A 485 -10.39 14.92 -27.56
C SER A 485 -10.97 16.11 -28.32
N LYS A 486 -12.03 15.89 -29.13
CA LYS A 486 -12.71 16.97 -29.84
C LYS A 486 -13.28 18.01 -28.87
N LYS A 487 -13.98 17.59 -27.81
CA LYS A 487 -14.58 18.47 -26.83
C LYS A 487 -13.53 19.22 -25.96
N PHE A 488 -12.47 18.56 -25.54
CA PHE A 488 -11.35 19.22 -24.85
C PHE A 488 -10.72 20.32 -25.74
N ASN A 489 -10.57 20.06 -27.05
CA ASN A 489 -10.06 21.05 -28.00
C ASN A 489 -11.03 22.21 -28.19
N GLU A 490 -12.35 21.97 -28.21
CA GLU A 490 -13.39 23.01 -28.25
C GLU A 490 -13.34 23.92 -26.99
N HIS A 491 -12.90 23.39 -25.84
CA HIS A 491 -12.74 24.12 -24.59
C HIS A 491 -11.30 24.68 -24.37
N GLY A 492 -10.44 24.60 -25.39
CA GLY A 492 -9.14 25.30 -25.39
C GLY A 492 -7.93 24.43 -25.00
N TRP A 493 -8.09 23.17 -24.64
CA TRP A 493 -6.95 22.24 -24.53
C TRP A 493 -6.46 21.83 -25.91
N ARG A 494 -5.24 21.35 -26.01
CA ARG A 494 -4.63 20.83 -27.25
C ARG A 494 -4.41 19.33 -27.06
N THR A 495 -5.32 18.56 -27.60
CA THR A 495 -5.34 17.12 -27.38
C THR A 495 -5.40 16.34 -28.68
N LEU A 496 -4.87 15.12 -28.66
CA LEU A 496 -4.92 14.18 -29.77
C LEU A 496 -5.28 12.78 -29.24
N ALA A 497 -6.30 12.15 -29.84
CA ALA A 497 -6.64 10.77 -29.55
C ALA A 497 -5.83 9.84 -30.46
N LEU A 498 -5.22 8.79 -29.87
CA LEU A 498 -4.47 7.76 -30.58
C LEU A 498 -5.03 6.37 -30.32
N SER A 499 -5.05 5.56 -31.39
CA SER A 499 -5.55 4.19 -31.39
C SER A 499 -4.51 3.18 -31.92
N GLY A 500 -4.79 1.88 -31.76
CA GLY A 500 -3.96 0.82 -32.34
C GLY A 500 -3.85 0.86 -33.87
N ALA A 501 -4.82 1.51 -34.53
CA ALA A 501 -4.85 1.65 -36.00
C ALA A 501 -3.92 2.74 -36.53
N ASP A 502 -3.47 3.68 -35.69
CA ASP A 502 -2.59 4.76 -36.09
C ASP A 502 -1.17 4.27 -36.44
N SER A 503 -0.54 4.86 -37.46
CA SER A 503 0.81 4.50 -37.86
C SER A 503 1.84 4.83 -36.81
N GLU A 504 2.99 4.16 -36.85
CA GLU A 504 4.12 4.41 -35.93
C GLU A 504 4.65 5.85 -36.06
N GLU A 505 4.55 6.41 -37.27
CA GLU A 505 4.99 7.77 -37.57
C GLU A 505 4.08 8.83 -36.91
N VAL A 506 2.76 8.65 -37.01
CA VAL A 506 1.77 9.52 -36.32
C VAL A 506 1.95 9.48 -34.80
N ARG A 507 2.20 8.31 -34.24
CA ARG A 507 2.45 8.18 -32.79
C ARG A 507 3.73 8.86 -32.34
N ARG A 508 4.80 8.76 -33.14
CA ARG A 508 6.07 9.44 -32.85
C ARG A 508 5.92 10.94 -32.92
N ASP A 509 5.29 11.47 -33.96
CA ASP A 509 5.00 12.90 -34.11
C ASP A 509 4.19 13.42 -32.91
N ALA A 510 3.15 12.70 -32.49
CA ALA A 510 2.35 13.08 -31.33
C ALA A 510 3.17 13.13 -30.03
N VAL A 511 4.07 12.19 -29.82
CA VAL A 511 4.97 12.18 -28.64
C VAL A 511 5.97 13.31 -28.71
N GLU A 512 6.59 13.57 -29.87
CA GLU A 512 7.51 14.69 -30.08
C GLU A 512 6.83 16.03 -29.78
N ARG A 513 5.59 16.22 -30.22
CA ARG A 513 4.77 17.39 -29.93
C ARG A 513 4.38 17.48 -28.45
N LEU A 514 4.08 16.38 -27.79
CA LEU A 514 3.76 16.36 -26.34
C LEU A 514 4.97 16.76 -25.50
N VAL A 515 6.17 16.31 -25.86
CA VAL A 515 7.40 16.54 -25.11
C VAL A 515 7.97 17.94 -25.33
N ASN A 516 7.71 18.55 -26.48
CA ASN A 516 8.17 19.89 -26.84
C ASN A 516 7.71 20.94 -25.80
N ASP A 517 8.56 21.87 -25.41
CA ASP A 517 8.27 22.90 -24.42
C ASP A 517 7.52 24.13 -25.01
N ASP A 518 7.28 24.18 -26.31
CA ASP A 518 6.45 25.22 -26.92
C ASP A 518 5.01 25.12 -26.41
N ILE A 519 4.47 26.24 -25.95
CA ILE A 519 3.11 26.31 -25.41
C ILE A 519 2.01 26.03 -26.44
N ASN A 520 2.34 26.07 -27.74
CA ASN A 520 1.38 25.78 -28.81
C ASN A 520 1.30 24.28 -29.16
N GLU A 521 2.10 23.45 -28.53
CA GLU A 521 2.14 22.01 -28.75
C GLU A 521 1.11 21.24 -27.90
N LEU A 522 1.02 19.91 -28.07
CA LEU A 522 -0.01 19.09 -27.39
C LEU A 522 0.10 19.13 -25.86
N ASP A 523 -1.01 19.33 -25.20
CA ASP A 523 -1.15 19.24 -23.74
C ASP A 523 -1.37 17.79 -23.30
N TYR A 524 -2.22 17.05 -24.04
CA TYR A 524 -2.56 15.66 -23.70
C TYR A 524 -2.67 14.77 -24.92
N ILE A 525 -2.31 13.49 -24.71
CA ILE A 525 -2.65 12.40 -25.60
C ILE A 525 -3.69 11.52 -24.92
N LEU A 526 -4.84 11.29 -25.62
CA LEU A 526 -5.86 10.35 -25.18
C LEU A 526 -5.58 8.98 -25.77
N SER A 527 -5.71 7.92 -24.96
CA SER A 527 -5.42 6.56 -25.40
C SER A 527 -6.28 5.53 -24.68
N VAL A 528 -6.54 4.40 -25.36
CA VAL A 528 -7.21 3.25 -24.73
C VAL A 528 -6.18 2.25 -24.19
N ASP A 529 -5.31 1.69 -25.00
CA ASP A 529 -4.34 0.67 -24.59
C ASP A 529 -2.93 0.86 -25.15
N ILE A 530 -2.73 1.79 -26.11
CA ILE A 530 -1.46 1.90 -26.86
C ILE A 530 -0.29 2.28 -25.97
N PHE A 531 -0.53 3.14 -24.99
CA PHE A 531 0.48 3.60 -24.05
C PHE A 531 0.62 2.68 -22.82
N SER A 532 -0.11 1.58 -22.77
CA SER A 532 0.07 0.57 -21.71
C SER A 532 1.38 -0.19 -21.87
N GLU A 533 1.90 -0.36 -23.10
CA GLU A 533 3.15 -1.07 -23.39
C GLU A 533 3.99 -0.31 -24.46
N GLY A 534 5.29 -0.21 -24.22
CA GLY A 534 6.28 0.10 -25.27
C GLY A 534 6.48 1.56 -25.67
N VAL A 535 5.82 2.54 -25.08
CA VAL A 535 6.12 3.97 -25.30
C VAL A 535 6.77 4.55 -24.06
N ASP A 536 7.95 5.14 -24.23
CA ASP A 536 8.74 5.75 -23.17
C ASP A 536 8.73 7.26 -23.29
N VAL A 537 7.99 7.93 -22.39
CA VAL A 537 7.91 9.39 -22.30
C VAL A 537 8.16 9.80 -20.84
N PRO A 538 9.43 9.92 -20.41
CA PRO A 538 9.76 10.28 -19.03
C PRO A 538 9.18 11.62 -18.58
N GLU A 539 8.96 12.56 -19.50
CA GLU A 539 8.50 13.93 -19.28
C GLU A 539 7.03 14.03 -18.86
N ILE A 540 6.24 12.93 -18.92
CA ILE A 540 4.85 12.95 -18.49
C ILE A 540 4.76 13.37 -17.03
N ASN A 541 4.01 14.45 -16.77
CA ASN A 541 3.85 15.07 -15.45
C ASN A 541 2.40 15.05 -14.92
N GLN A 542 1.43 14.67 -15.76
CA GLN A 542 0.05 14.42 -15.32
C GLN A 542 -0.54 13.19 -16.03
N VAL A 543 -1.26 12.37 -15.27
CA VAL A 543 -1.98 11.19 -15.79
C VAL A 543 -3.42 11.25 -15.33
N ILE A 544 -4.37 11.16 -16.26
CA ILE A 544 -5.80 11.17 -15.99
C ILE A 544 -6.40 9.82 -16.38
N MET A 545 -7.07 9.18 -15.43
CA MET A 545 -7.73 7.89 -15.61
C MET A 545 -9.25 8.07 -15.66
N LEU A 546 -9.83 7.95 -16.85
CA LEU A 546 -11.29 8.03 -17.09
C LEU A 546 -11.91 6.65 -17.29
N ARG A 547 -11.19 5.59 -16.96
CA ARG A 547 -11.64 4.21 -17.13
C ARG A 547 -11.58 3.42 -15.80
N PRO A 548 -12.48 2.43 -15.60
CA PRO A 548 -12.41 1.57 -14.44
C PRO A 548 -11.13 0.74 -14.44
N THR A 549 -10.53 0.59 -13.26
CA THR A 549 -9.42 -0.34 -13.05
C THR A 549 -9.91 -1.78 -13.21
N GLN A 550 -9.41 -2.48 -14.23
CA GLN A 550 -9.76 -3.88 -14.51
C GLN A 550 -8.81 -4.87 -13.86
N SER A 551 -7.57 -4.46 -13.63
CA SER A 551 -6.50 -5.28 -13.06
C SER A 551 -5.48 -4.39 -12.37
N PRO A 552 -4.95 -4.77 -11.18
CA PRO A 552 -3.85 -4.08 -10.55
C PRO A 552 -2.63 -3.94 -11.46
N ILE A 553 -2.38 -4.93 -12.30
CA ILE A 553 -1.26 -4.96 -13.24
C ILE A 553 -1.38 -3.84 -14.28
N VAL A 554 -2.53 -3.73 -14.93
CA VAL A 554 -2.78 -2.69 -15.95
C VAL A 554 -2.72 -1.30 -15.32
N PHE A 555 -3.28 -1.15 -14.12
CA PHE A 555 -3.22 0.09 -13.35
C PHE A 555 -1.77 0.53 -13.10
N ILE A 556 -0.93 -0.36 -12.56
CA ILE A 556 0.49 -0.09 -12.30
C ILE A 556 1.26 0.20 -13.59
N GLN A 557 0.95 -0.47 -14.71
CA GLN A 557 1.58 -0.18 -16.00
C GLN A 557 1.27 1.22 -16.51
N GLN A 558 0.01 1.66 -16.39
CA GLN A 558 -0.42 3.00 -16.79
C GLN A 558 0.20 4.07 -15.88
N LEU A 559 0.14 3.86 -14.57
CA LEU A 559 0.75 4.71 -13.57
C LEU A 559 2.27 4.84 -13.81
N GLY A 560 2.94 3.73 -14.07
CA GLY A 560 4.37 3.64 -14.29
C GLY A 560 4.89 4.44 -15.49
N ARG A 561 4.02 4.84 -16.44
CA ARG A 561 4.41 5.72 -17.54
C ARG A 561 4.81 7.11 -17.07
N GLY A 562 4.10 7.63 -16.07
CA GLY A 562 4.44 8.91 -15.42
C GLY A 562 5.53 8.82 -14.36
N LEU A 563 5.91 7.63 -13.89
CA LEU A 563 6.82 7.50 -12.74
C LEU A 563 8.32 7.55 -13.09
N ARG A 564 8.70 7.81 -14.33
CA ARG A 564 10.11 7.98 -14.69
C ARG A 564 10.62 9.36 -14.28
N LYS A 565 11.87 9.41 -13.82
CA LYS A 565 12.55 10.68 -13.52
C LYS A 565 12.93 11.36 -14.83
N ALA A 566 12.67 12.66 -14.91
CA ALA A 566 13.10 13.53 -16.02
C ALA A 566 13.66 14.85 -15.46
N GLU A 567 14.47 15.55 -16.26
CA GLU A 567 14.92 16.89 -15.92
C GLU A 567 13.71 17.83 -15.86
N ASP A 568 13.67 18.74 -14.92
CA ASP A 568 12.56 19.68 -14.67
C ASP A 568 11.22 19.05 -14.20
N LYS A 569 11.21 17.76 -13.83
CA LYS A 569 10.04 17.09 -13.26
C LYS A 569 10.30 16.63 -11.82
N GLU A 570 9.66 17.30 -10.86
CA GLU A 570 9.79 16.98 -9.44
C GLU A 570 8.84 15.85 -9.00
N TYR A 571 7.63 15.79 -9.59
CA TYR A 571 6.58 14.82 -9.27
C TYR A 571 5.63 14.61 -10.45
N VAL A 572 4.75 13.63 -10.31
CA VAL A 572 3.64 13.37 -11.25
C VAL A 572 2.32 13.47 -10.50
N VAL A 573 1.34 14.13 -11.09
CA VAL A 573 -0.03 14.14 -10.60
C VAL A 573 -0.84 13.04 -11.31
N ILE A 574 -1.56 12.24 -10.53
CA ILE A 574 -2.40 11.16 -11.03
C ILE A 574 -3.83 11.42 -10.54
N LEU A 575 -4.72 11.64 -11.50
CA LEU A 575 -6.14 11.87 -11.26
C LEU A 575 -6.91 10.64 -11.70
N ASP A 576 -7.50 9.92 -10.75
CA ASP A 576 -8.30 8.73 -11.02
C ASP A 576 -9.77 9.01 -10.73
N PHE A 577 -10.59 9.07 -11.78
CA PHE A 577 -12.00 9.37 -11.68
C PHE A 577 -12.78 8.10 -11.35
N ILE A 578 -13.06 7.94 -10.05
CA ILE A 578 -13.66 6.73 -9.48
C ILE A 578 -15.19 6.76 -9.62
N GLY A 579 -15.69 5.98 -10.59
CA GLY A 579 -17.12 5.69 -10.73
C GLY A 579 -17.62 4.64 -9.74
N ASN A 580 -18.85 4.16 -9.95
CA ASN A 580 -19.46 3.10 -9.13
C ASN A 580 -19.12 1.69 -9.69
N TYR A 581 -17.84 1.31 -9.65
CA TYR A 581 -17.37 0.04 -10.21
C TYR A 581 -17.16 -1.03 -9.14
N LYS A 582 -17.49 -2.28 -9.46
CA LYS A 582 -17.30 -3.44 -8.56
C LYS A 582 -15.83 -3.70 -8.22
N ASN A 583 -14.92 -3.29 -9.09
CA ASN A 583 -13.49 -3.56 -8.98
C ASN A 583 -12.70 -2.43 -8.31
N ASN A 584 -13.35 -1.41 -7.76
CA ASN A 584 -12.68 -0.29 -7.10
C ASN A 584 -11.75 -0.73 -5.94
N PHE A 585 -12.00 -1.89 -5.34
CA PHE A 585 -11.12 -2.49 -4.33
C PHE A 585 -9.72 -2.85 -4.87
N MET A 586 -9.55 -2.97 -6.18
CA MET A 586 -8.25 -3.26 -6.80
C MET A 586 -7.30 -2.06 -6.77
N ILE A 587 -7.81 -0.84 -6.69
CA ILE A 587 -7.00 0.39 -6.65
C ILE A 587 -6.07 0.39 -5.43
N PRO A 588 -6.58 0.30 -4.17
CA PRO A 588 -5.71 0.25 -3.01
C PRO A 588 -4.80 -0.98 -2.97
N ILE A 589 -5.23 -2.13 -3.51
CA ILE A 589 -4.37 -3.32 -3.64
C ILE A 589 -3.20 -3.04 -4.59
N ALA A 590 -3.45 -2.40 -5.73
CA ALA A 590 -2.41 -2.05 -6.69
C ALA A 590 -1.40 -1.05 -6.11
N LEU A 591 -1.89 -0.03 -5.40
CA LEU A 591 -1.07 1.01 -4.80
C LEU A 591 -0.28 0.49 -3.58
N SER A 592 -0.87 -0.38 -2.76
CA SER A 592 -0.21 -0.96 -1.58
C SER A 592 0.72 -2.13 -1.91
N GLY A 593 0.47 -2.84 -3.01
CA GLY A 593 1.10 -4.12 -3.32
C GLY A 593 0.61 -5.28 -2.45
N ASP A 594 -0.26 -5.04 -1.46
CA ASP A 594 -0.83 -6.06 -0.58
C ASP A 594 -1.92 -6.86 -1.30
N ARG A 595 -1.60 -8.07 -1.70
CA ARG A 595 -2.50 -9.03 -2.36
C ARG A 595 -3.15 -10.00 -1.37
N SER A 596 -3.06 -9.76 -0.08
CA SER A 596 -3.68 -10.61 0.96
C SER A 596 -5.21 -10.67 0.85
N TYR A 597 -5.83 -9.75 0.12
CA TYR A 597 -7.28 -9.53 0.04
C TYR A 597 -7.95 -9.38 1.41
N ASN A 598 -7.15 -9.01 2.40
CA ASN A 598 -7.66 -8.70 3.73
C ASN A 598 -8.41 -7.38 3.68
N LYS A 599 -9.73 -7.44 3.89
CA LYS A 599 -10.62 -6.28 3.81
C LYS A 599 -10.20 -5.14 4.74
N ASP A 600 -9.63 -5.47 5.88
CA ASP A 600 -9.21 -4.46 6.87
C ASP A 600 -7.89 -3.79 6.46
N ASN A 601 -6.94 -4.53 5.86
CA ASN A 601 -5.73 -3.95 5.29
C ASN A 601 -6.08 -2.97 4.16
N VAL A 602 -6.99 -3.37 3.26
CA VAL A 602 -7.46 -2.51 2.17
C VAL A 602 -8.08 -1.22 2.72
N ARG A 603 -8.95 -1.33 3.74
CA ARG A 603 -9.56 -0.15 4.37
C ARG A 603 -8.53 0.72 5.09
N LYS A 604 -7.60 0.11 5.82
CA LYS A 604 -6.52 0.83 6.49
C LYS A 604 -5.71 1.63 5.48
N TYR A 605 -5.40 1.04 4.33
CA TYR A 605 -4.63 1.72 3.28
C TYR A 605 -5.40 2.91 2.68
N VAL A 606 -6.70 2.78 2.45
CA VAL A 606 -7.54 3.88 1.94
C VAL A 606 -7.63 5.05 2.93
N VAL A 607 -7.64 4.76 4.24
CA VAL A 607 -7.74 5.79 5.30
C VAL A 607 -6.37 6.40 5.64
N SER A 608 -5.32 5.60 5.64
CA SER A 608 -3.99 5.96 6.16
C SER A 608 -2.88 5.80 5.11
N GLY A 609 -3.22 5.87 3.82
CA GLY A 609 -2.27 5.64 2.72
C GLY A 609 -1.00 6.49 2.82
N ASN A 610 -1.12 7.75 3.23
CA ASN A 610 0.01 8.66 3.37
C ASN A 610 1.03 8.25 4.45
N SER A 611 0.60 7.53 5.48
CA SER A 611 1.53 6.98 6.49
C SER A 611 2.24 5.72 6.01
N LEU A 612 1.66 5.02 5.03
CA LEU A 612 2.11 3.71 4.56
C LEU A 612 2.92 3.78 3.25
N ILE A 613 2.67 4.79 2.40
CA ILE A 613 3.41 4.93 1.13
C ILE A 613 4.82 5.44 1.38
N PRO A 614 5.86 4.83 0.76
CA PRO A 614 7.23 5.30 0.91
C PRO A 614 7.49 6.62 0.16
N GLY A 615 8.52 7.33 0.59
CA GLY A 615 9.05 8.50 -0.06
C GLY A 615 8.14 9.73 -0.02
N ALA A 616 8.36 10.65 -0.95
CA ALA A 616 7.62 11.90 -1.10
C ALA A 616 6.26 11.75 -1.77
N SER A 617 5.87 10.53 -2.15
CA SER A 617 4.57 10.25 -2.75
C SER A 617 3.43 10.37 -1.75
N THR A 618 2.24 10.76 -2.24
CA THR A 618 1.01 10.86 -1.44
C THR A 618 -0.17 10.19 -2.13
N ILE A 619 -1.13 9.74 -1.33
CA ILE A 619 -2.35 9.10 -1.81
C ILE A 619 -3.54 9.71 -1.07
N HIS A 620 -4.46 10.26 -1.83
CA HIS A 620 -5.67 10.88 -1.32
C HIS A 620 -6.90 10.32 -2.03
N PHE A 621 -7.97 10.14 -1.29
CA PHE A 621 -9.29 9.79 -1.80
C PHE A 621 -10.31 10.77 -1.21
N ASP A 622 -11.20 11.30 -2.02
CA ASP A 622 -12.36 12.02 -1.50
C ASP A 622 -13.33 11.08 -0.75
N GLU A 623 -14.20 11.62 0.07
CA GLU A 623 -15.06 10.81 0.96
C GLU A 623 -16.00 9.86 0.19
N ILE A 624 -16.53 10.30 -0.96
CA ILE A 624 -17.41 9.47 -1.79
C ILE A 624 -16.62 8.35 -2.46
N SER A 625 -15.39 8.62 -2.94
CA SER A 625 -14.50 7.60 -3.49
C SER A 625 -14.13 6.56 -2.45
N LYS A 626 -13.83 6.96 -1.20
CA LYS A 626 -13.61 6.04 -0.07
C LYS A 626 -14.83 5.14 0.16
N GLU A 627 -16.04 5.73 0.18
CA GLU A 627 -17.27 4.98 0.34
C GLU A 627 -17.49 3.98 -0.81
N ARG A 628 -17.26 4.38 -2.06
CA ARG A 628 -17.34 3.51 -3.25
C ARG A 628 -16.34 2.34 -3.15
N ILE A 629 -15.11 2.59 -2.74
CA ILE A 629 -14.10 1.54 -2.52
C ILE A 629 -14.54 0.61 -1.39
N PHE A 630 -15.02 1.13 -0.25
CA PHE A 630 -15.48 0.31 0.86
C PHE A 630 -16.68 -0.55 0.48
N ASN A 631 -17.63 -0.02 -0.28
CA ASN A 631 -18.75 -0.79 -0.81
C ASN A 631 -18.29 -1.91 -1.76
N ALA A 632 -17.30 -1.64 -2.60
CA ALA A 632 -16.70 -2.66 -3.47
C ALA A 632 -16.00 -3.76 -2.65
N VAL A 633 -15.26 -3.41 -1.59
CA VAL A 633 -14.62 -4.35 -0.65
C VAL A 633 -15.66 -5.21 0.08
N ASP A 634 -16.77 -4.61 0.50
CA ASP A 634 -17.83 -5.34 1.21
C ASP A 634 -18.56 -6.34 0.30
N ASN A 635 -18.76 -5.95 -0.98
CA ASN A 635 -19.47 -6.73 -1.98
C ASN A 635 -18.58 -7.70 -2.78
N LEU A 636 -17.34 -7.96 -2.35
CA LEU A 636 -16.47 -8.96 -2.95
C LEU A 636 -17.18 -10.31 -3.05
N LYS A 637 -17.56 -10.69 -4.28
CA LYS A 637 -18.22 -11.96 -4.60
C LYS A 637 -17.14 -12.97 -5.02
N SER A 638 -17.36 -14.24 -4.59
CA SER A 638 -16.51 -15.38 -5.00
C SER A 638 -15.06 -15.33 -4.48
N MET A 639 -14.91 -15.35 -3.14
CA MET A 639 -13.61 -15.54 -2.50
C MET A 639 -12.86 -16.77 -3.03
N LYS A 640 -13.60 -17.83 -3.40
CA LYS A 640 -13.01 -19.04 -4.02
C LYS A 640 -12.33 -18.78 -5.36
N ALA A 641 -12.82 -17.80 -6.15
CA ALA A 641 -12.17 -17.44 -7.42
C ALA A 641 -10.85 -16.69 -7.16
N LEU A 642 -10.81 -15.80 -6.17
CA LEU A 642 -9.59 -15.10 -5.75
C LEU A 642 -8.55 -16.05 -5.16
N ILE A 643 -8.99 -17.04 -4.34
CA ILE A 643 -8.11 -18.11 -3.83
C ILE A 643 -7.49 -18.88 -4.99
N LYS A 644 -8.29 -19.25 -5.99
CA LYS A 644 -7.81 -19.98 -7.16
C LYS A 644 -6.78 -19.18 -7.95
N GLU A 645 -7.05 -17.91 -8.19
CA GLU A 645 -6.14 -17.00 -8.91
C GLU A 645 -4.80 -16.87 -8.16
N SER A 646 -4.84 -16.54 -6.87
CA SER A 646 -3.65 -16.41 -6.01
C SER A 646 -2.86 -17.71 -5.92
N TYR A 647 -3.54 -18.85 -5.71
CA TYR A 647 -2.91 -20.16 -5.69
C TYR A 647 -2.18 -20.47 -7.00
N THR A 648 -2.86 -20.26 -8.14
CA THR A 648 -2.27 -20.57 -9.45
C THR A 648 -1.08 -19.67 -9.75
N SER A 649 -1.17 -18.37 -9.46
CA SER A 649 -0.07 -17.42 -9.61
C SER A 649 1.14 -17.85 -8.77
N LEU A 650 0.92 -18.17 -7.51
CA LEU A 650 2.00 -18.56 -6.60
C LEU A 650 2.59 -19.94 -6.97
N LYS A 651 1.78 -20.93 -7.36
CA LYS A 651 2.24 -22.23 -7.85
C LYS A 651 3.13 -22.08 -9.08
N ASN A 652 2.70 -21.26 -10.06
CA ASN A 652 3.45 -20.97 -11.27
C ASN A 652 4.82 -20.33 -10.95
N ARG A 653 4.82 -19.37 -10.02
CA ARG A 653 6.04 -18.70 -9.58
C ARG A 653 7.04 -19.64 -8.90
N LEU A 654 6.55 -20.49 -8.00
CA LEU A 654 7.40 -21.40 -7.20
C LEU A 654 7.77 -22.69 -7.92
N GLY A 655 7.08 -23.07 -9.00
CA GLY A 655 7.26 -24.34 -9.70
C GLY A 655 6.87 -25.57 -8.88
N ARG A 656 6.20 -25.38 -7.76
CA ARG A 656 5.73 -26.45 -6.86
C ARG A 656 4.42 -26.04 -6.20
N ILE A 657 3.76 -27.02 -5.58
CA ILE A 657 2.60 -26.71 -4.74
C ILE A 657 3.04 -25.78 -3.60
N PRO A 658 2.42 -24.58 -3.47
CA PRO A 658 2.73 -23.64 -2.39
C PRO A 658 2.41 -24.25 -1.02
N ARG A 659 3.10 -23.82 0.03
CA ARG A 659 2.73 -24.05 1.43
C ARG A 659 1.98 -22.86 1.98
N LEU A 660 1.32 -22.99 3.13
CA LEU A 660 0.61 -21.87 3.76
C LEU A 660 1.55 -20.68 4.04
N VAL A 661 2.79 -20.97 4.45
CA VAL A 661 3.80 -19.93 4.69
C VAL A 661 4.20 -19.20 3.41
N ASP A 662 4.24 -19.89 2.26
CA ASP A 662 4.59 -19.26 0.98
C ASP A 662 3.59 -18.16 0.60
N PHE A 663 2.28 -18.34 0.86
CA PHE A 663 1.28 -17.29 0.63
C PHE A 663 1.55 -16.05 1.48
N TYR A 664 1.95 -16.25 2.72
CA TYR A 664 2.20 -15.17 3.66
C TYR A 664 3.47 -14.38 3.31
N GLU A 665 4.57 -15.08 3.05
CA GLU A 665 5.87 -14.48 2.68
C GLU A 665 5.85 -13.77 1.33
N ASN A 666 4.98 -14.18 0.41
CA ASN A 666 4.84 -13.55 -0.91
C ASN A 666 3.72 -12.51 -0.97
N GLU A 667 3.14 -12.13 0.18
CA GLU A 667 2.05 -11.15 0.27
C GLU A 667 0.84 -11.48 -0.61
N GLU A 668 0.60 -12.80 -0.80
CA GLU A 668 -0.56 -13.33 -1.51
C GLU A 668 -1.75 -13.50 -0.55
N ILE A 669 -2.84 -14.12 -0.99
CA ILE A 669 -4.06 -14.25 -0.19
C ILE A 669 -3.77 -14.77 1.24
N ASP A 670 -4.37 -14.12 2.26
CA ASP A 670 -4.19 -14.53 3.67
C ASP A 670 -4.63 -15.99 3.83
N PRO A 671 -3.75 -16.92 4.26
CA PRO A 671 -4.09 -18.31 4.50
C PRO A 671 -5.33 -18.53 5.39
N MET A 672 -5.61 -17.62 6.33
CA MET A 672 -6.82 -17.70 7.14
C MET A 672 -8.12 -17.57 6.32
N ILE A 673 -8.07 -16.89 5.16
CA ILE A 673 -9.19 -16.83 4.22
C ILE A 673 -9.39 -18.18 3.54
N ILE A 674 -8.29 -18.87 3.17
CA ILE A 674 -8.32 -20.22 2.61
C ILE A 674 -9.01 -21.18 3.58
N ILE A 675 -8.57 -21.17 4.83
CA ILE A 675 -9.14 -22.06 5.87
C ILE A 675 -10.62 -21.76 6.16
N ARG A 676 -11.02 -20.49 6.12
CA ARG A 676 -12.43 -20.13 6.28
C ARG A 676 -13.32 -20.69 5.16
N GLU A 677 -12.82 -20.71 3.92
CA GLU A 677 -13.59 -21.17 2.74
C GLU A 677 -13.57 -22.70 2.55
N TYR A 678 -12.47 -23.36 2.90
CA TYR A 678 -12.24 -24.78 2.64
C TYR A 678 -12.08 -25.66 3.90
N LYS A 679 -11.99 -25.08 5.11
CA LYS A 679 -11.77 -25.68 6.43
C LYS A 679 -10.35 -26.21 6.67
N THR A 680 -9.70 -26.78 5.67
CA THR A 680 -8.30 -27.23 5.69
C THR A 680 -7.60 -26.83 4.40
N TYR A 681 -6.27 -26.72 4.44
CA TYR A 681 -5.48 -26.50 3.25
C TYR A 681 -5.57 -27.67 2.28
N HIS A 682 -5.53 -28.90 2.79
CA HIS A 682 -5.73 -30.12 2.02
C HIS A 682 -7.03 -30.14 1.21
N ALA A 683 -8.15 -29.70 1.80
CA ALA A 683 -9.43 -29.61 1.09
C ALA A 683 -9.39 -28.59 -0.06
N MET A 684 -8.63 -27.51 0.10
CA MET A 684 -8.40 -26.55 -0.99
C MET A 684 -7.54 -27.18 -2.09
N LEU A 685 -6.44 -27.87 -1.75
CA LEU A 685 -5.60 -28.57 -2.73
C LEU A 685 -6.41 -29.59 -3.55
N LYS A 686 -7.25 -30.40 -2.92
CA LYS A 686 -8.15 -31.33 -3.62
C LYS A 686 -9.13 -30.65 -4.58
N ALA A 687 -9.49 -29.40 -4.32
CA ALA A 687 -10.35 -28.62 -5.21
C ALA A 687 -9.59 -27.94 -6.37
N MET A 688 -8.28 -27.74 -6.25
CA MET A 688 -7.45 -27.05 -7.23
C MET A 688 -6.66 -28.01 -8.13
N GLU A 689 -6.18 -29.13 -7.59
CA GLU A 689 -5.32 -30.09 -8.28
C GLU A 689 -6.11 -31.29 -8.85
N LYS A 690 -5.49 -32.01 -9.79
CA LYS A 690 -6.04 -33.26 -10.33
C LYS A 690 -6.03 -34.33 -9.22
N LYS A 691 -7.06 -35.20 -9.18
CA LYS A 691 -7.22 -36.24 -8.17
C LYS A 691 -6.00 -37.16 -7.98
N GLN A 692 -5.12 -37.27 -8.96
CA GLN A 692 -3.93 -38.12 -8.93
C GLN A 692 -2.71 -37.46 -8.30
N GLU A 693 -2.73 -36.15 -8.05
CA GLU A 693 -1.59 -35.37 -7.57
C GLU A 693 -1.60 -35.20 -6.04
N ILE A 694 -2.74 -35.39 -5.39
CA ILE A 694 -2.91 -35.21 -3.93
C ILE A 694 -3.30 -36.54 -3.30
N GLU A 695 -2.51 -37.01 -2.36
CA GLU A 695 -2.77 -38.23 -1.62
C GLU A 695 -4.06 -38.13 -0.78
N GLU A 696 -4.84 -39.21 -0.68
CA GLU A 696 -6.06 -39.23 0.13
C GLU A 696 -5.69 -39.36 1.61
N LEU A 697 -6.22 -38.50 2.45
CA LEU A 697 -6.12 -38.60 3.90
C LEU A 697 -7.30 -39.39 4.47
N SER A 698 -7.08 -40.13 5.53
CA SER A 698 -8.15 -40.80 6.30
C SER A 698 -9.06 -39.76 6.98
N ASP A 699 -10.28 -40.17 7.31
CA ASP A 699 -11.24 -39.34 8.04
C ASP A 699 -10.66 -38.84 9.38
N SER A 700 -9.85 -39.66 10.07
CA SER A 700 -9.21 -39.29 11.33
C SER A 700 -8.09 -38.26 11.16
N GLU A 701 -7.31 -38.32 10.08
CA GLU A 701 -6.27 -37.32 9.74
C GLU A 701 -6.91 -36.01 9.33
N THR A 702 -7.94 -36.06 8.46
CA THR A 702 -8.71 -34.89 8.06
C THR A 702 -9.34 -34.20 9.26
N LEU A 703 -9.86 -34.96 10.24
CA LEU A 703 -10.44 -34.39 11.46
C LEU A 703 -9.41 -33.68 12.33
N ILE A 704 -8.19 -34.23 12.45
CA ILE A 704 -7.10 -33.60 13.19
C ILE A 704 -6.69 -32.31 12.51
N LEU A 705 -6.48 -32.32 11.19
CA LEU A 705 -6.11 -31.09 10.44
C LEU A 705 -7.20 -30.02 10.51
N GLU A 706 -8.49 -30.40 10.40
CA GLU A 706 -9.61 -29.45 10.56
C GLU A 706 -9.60 -28.82 11.94
N TYR A 707 -9.39 -29.60 12.98
CA TYR A 707 -9.35 -29.11 14.35
C TYR A 707 -8.17 -28.15 14.58
N LEU A 708 -6.97 -28.54 14.18
CA LEU A 708 -5.77 -27.73 14.37
C LEU A 708 -5.83 -26.43 13.53
N SER A 709 -6.31 -26.51 12.28
CA SER A 709 -6.53 -25.34 11.44
C SER A 709 -7.51 -24.34 12.05
N LYS A 710 -8.54 -24.83 12.72
CA LYS A 710 -9.54 -24.02 13.40
C LYS A 710 -9.06 -23.42 14.72
N THR A 711 -8.21 -24.15 15.45
CA THR A 711 -7.85 -23.80 16.84
C THR A 711 -6.52 -23.07 16.95
N ILE A 712 -5.46 -23.55 16.33
CA ILE A 712 -4.10 -23.06 16.57
C ILE A 712 -3.43 -22.37 15.37
N LEU A 713 -3.91 -22.62 14.15
CA LEU A 713 -3.29 -22.07 12.94
C LEU A 713 -3.23 -20.54 12.93
N SER A 714 -4.16 -19.85 13.61
CA SER A 714 -4.17 -18.38 13.69
C SER A 714 -2.90 -17.83 14.33
N GLY A 715 -2.13 -18.63 15.05
CA GLY A 715 -0.87 -18.24 15.67
C GLY A 715 -1.00 -17.16 16.74
N VAL A 716 -2.15 -17.03 17.41
CA VAL A 716 -2.32 -16.01 18.47
C VAL A 716 -1.46 -16.30 19.71
N ARG A 717 -1.07 -17.56 19.88
CA ARG A 717 -0.07 -17.98 20.86
C ARG A 717 0.72 -19.18 20.34
N PRO A 718 2.01 -19.33 20.72
CA PRO A 718 2.92 -20.29 20.07
C PRO A 718 2.99 -21.65 20.73
N GLN A 719 2.63 -21.80 22.01
CA GLN A 719 2.94 -22.99 22.81
C GLN A 719 2.34 -24.29 22.26
N GLU A 720 1.13 -24.27 21.69
CA GLU A 720 0.55 -25.47 21.05
C GLU A 720 1.34 -25.90 19.83
N LEU A 721 1.77 -24.91 19.04
CA LEU A 721 2.54 -25.13 17.82
C LEU A 721 3.94 -25.63 18.14
N GLU A 722 4.60 -25.07 19.17
CA GLU A 722 5.93 -25.48 19.61
C GLU A 722 5.90 -26.89 20.22
N LEU A 723 4.93 -27.17 21.10
CA LEU A 723 4.78 -28.54 21.63
C LEU A 723 4.52 -29.57 20.52
N LEU A 724 3.72 -29.24 19.51
CA LEU A 724 3.54 -30.12 18.35
C LEU A 724 4.84 -30.31 17.59
N LYS A 725 5.61 -29.27 17.35
CA LYS A 725 6.92 -29.30 16.69
C LYS A 725 7.88 -30.23 17.44
N MET A 726 8.04 -30.05 18.76
CA MET A 726 8.84 -30.93 19.61
C MET A 726 8.36 -32.40 19.52
N LEU A 727 7.05 -32.64 19.53
CA LEU A 727 6.45 -33.96 19.39
C LEU A 727 6.56 -34.55 17.96
N LEU A 728 6.88 -33.80 16.93
CA LEU A 728 7.23 -34.34 15.62
C LEU A 728 8.64 -34.93 15.60
N GLU A 729 9.54 -34.41 16.42
CA GLU A 729 10.94 -34.83 16.54
C GLU A 729 11.15 -35.89 17.62
N HIS A 730 10.46 -35.73 18.77
CA HIS A 730 10.63 -36.60 19.95
C HIS A 730 9.35 -37.39 20.27
N ASN A 731 9.51 -38.62 20.76
CA ASN A 731 8.37 -39.45 21.16
C ASN A 731 7.70 -38.96 22.43
N GLU A 732 8.44 -38.33 23.30
CA GLU A 732 7.98 -37.72 24.55
C GLU A 732 8.83 -36.52 24.91
N VAL A 733 8.22 -35.58 25.63
CA VAL A 733 8.81 -34.30 26.06
C VAL A 733 8.50 -34.14 27.55
N SER A 734 9.46 -33.73 28.38
CA SER A 734 9.17 -33.35 29.75
C SER A 734 8.53 -31.95 29.82
N ILE A 735 7.89 -31.65 30.94
CA ILE A 735 7.31 -30.32 31.17
C ILE A 735 8.42 -29.26 31.23
N GLU A 736 9.55 -29.61 31.84
CA GLU A 736 10.72 -28.73 31.97
C GLU A 736 11.32 -28.43 30.60
N GLU A 737 11.58 -29.45 29.76
CA GLU A 737 12.07 -29.27 28.38
C GLU A 737 11.14 -28.33 27.56
N PHE A 738 9.84 -28.51 27.68
CA PHE A 738 8.85 -27.67 27.00
C PHE A 738 8.85 -26.21 27.50
N GLN A 739 8.99 -26.01 28.83
CA GLN A 739 9.10 -24.66 29.40
C GLN A 739 10.37 -23.93 28.99
N GLU A 740 11.50 -24.65 28.98
CA GLU A 740 12.78 -24.12 28.54
C GLU A 740 12.75 -23.71 27.08
N ASP A 741 12.25 -24.57 26.18
CA ASP A 741 12.17 -24.30 24.74
C ASP A 741 11.28 -23.07 24.44
N VAL A 742 10.09 -22.98 25.06
CA VAL A 742 9.22 -21.80 24.89
C VAL A 742 9.86 -20.53 25.46
N SER A 743 10.61 -20.64 26.57
CA SER A 743 11.29 -19.50 27.19
C SER A 743 12.45 -18.99 26.32
N GLU A 744 13.21 -19.89 25.71
CA GLU A 744 14.33 -19.56 24.82
C GLU A 744 13.84 -18.94 23.53
N GLU A 745 12.83 -19.54 22.89
CA GLU A 745 12.35 -19.13 21.57
C GLU A 745 11.48 -17.86 21.62
N PHE A 746 10.64 -17.67 22.68
CA PHE A 746 9.64 -16.61 22.76
C PHE A 746 9.81 -15.64 23.94
N GLY A 747 10.76 -15.87 24.84
CA GLY A 747 11.15 -14.93 25.90
C GLY A 747 10.16 -14.83 27.07
N TYR A 748 9.32 -15.87 27.33
CA TYR A 748 8.45 -15.93 28.51
C TYR A 748 8.29 -17.33 29.06
N LEU A 749 8.08 -17.43 30.37
CA LEU A 749 7.88 -18.70 31.07
C LEU A 749 6.39 -19.10 31.06
N LEU A 750 6.12 -20.37 30.75
CA LEU A 750 4.78 -20.94 30.89
C LEU A 750 4.50 -21.30 32.37
N ASP A 751 3.38 -20.83 32.88
CA ASP A 751 2.85 -21.33 34.14
C ASP A 751 2.14 -22.69 33.94
N MET A 752 1.85 -23.38 35.04
CA MET A 752 1.21 -24.70 35.01
C MET A 752 -0.20 -24.67 34.43
N ASP A 753 -0.94 -23.56 34.58
CA ASP A 753 -2.26 -23.37 33.99
C ASP A 753 -2.17 -23.33 32.46
N ALA A 754 -1.19 -22.62 31.90
CA ALA A 754 -0.92 -22.54 30.48
C ALA A 754 -0.53 -23.90 29.90
N ILE A 755 0.36 -24.64 30.58
CA ILE A 755 0.79 -25.98 30.17
C ILE A 755 -0.40 -26.95 30.13
N GLN A 756 -1.19 -27.00 31.20
CA GLN A 756 -2.38 -27.86 31.27
C GLN A 756 -3.41 -27.49 30.18
N ASN A 757 -3.58 -26.20 29.91
CA ASN A 757 -4.46 -25.73 28.85
C ASN A 757 -3.95 -26.15 27.46
N THR A 758 -2.64 -26.01 27.20
CA THR A 758 -1.99 -26.45 25.95
C THR A 758 -2.21 -27.96 25.72
N ILE A 759 -1.95 -28.76 26.72
CA ILE A 759 -2.19 -30.24 26.68
C ILE A 759 -3.66 -30.53 26.37
N ARG A 760 -4.60 -29.88 27.07
CA ARG A 760 -6.04 -30.06 26.87
C ARG A 760 -6.48 -29.69 25.43
N ILE A 761 -5.93 -28.60 24.89
CA ILE A 761 -6.22 -28.20 23.50
C ILE A 761 -5.75 -29.26 22.52
N LEU A 762 -4.51 -29.74 22.65
CA LEU A 762 -3.95 -30.76 21.76
C LEU A 762 -4.58 -32.15 21.94
N GLN A 763 -5.27 -32.41 23.06
CA GLN A 763 -6.10 -33.59 23.25
C GLN A 763 -7.51 -33.47 22.64
N GLY A 764 -7.80 -32.35 21.95
CA GLY A 764 -9.12 -32.12 21.37
C GLY A 764 -10.23 -31.80 22.40
N HIS A 765 -9.87 -31.35 23.61
CA HIS A 765 -10.83 -31.12 24.71
C HIS A 765 -11.27 -29.67 24.87
N PHE A 766 -10.90 -28.79 23.93
CA PHE A 766 -11.29 -27.37 23.96
C PHE A 766 -12.50 -27.14 23.03
N HIS A 767 -13.71 -27.21 23.59
CA HIS A 767 -14.98 -27.22 22.86
C HIS A 767 -15.91 -26.10 23.28
N ILE A 768 -16.67 -25.60 22.29
CA ILE A 768 -17.71 -24.58 22.50
C ILE A 768 -19.02 -25.18 23.01
N ASN A 769 -19.35 -26.40 22.57
CA ASN A 769 -20.60 -27.07 22.88
C ASN A 769 -20.49 -28.62 22.76
N SER A 770 -21.56 -29.33 23.09
CA SER A 770 -21.61 -30.79 23.03
C SER A 770 -21.45 -31.37 21.62
N ALA A 771 -21.89 -30.67 20.58
CA ALA A 771 -21.73 -31.13 19.20
C ALA A 771 -20.26 -31.06 18.75
N GLU A 772 -19.53 -29.98 19.10
CA GLU A 772 -18.08 -29.92 18.88
C GLU A 772 -17.36 -30.99 19.69
N HIS A 773 -17.76 -31.20 20.93
CA HIS A 773 -17.19 -32.25 21.77
C HIS A 773 -17.35 -33.64 21.11
N GLN A 774 -18.56 -33.99 20.64
CA GLN A 774 -18.78 -35.26 19.93
C GLN A 774 -17.92 -35.39 18.67
N LYS A 775 -17.78 -34.30 17.92
CA LYS A 775 -16.98 -34.27 16.68
C LYS A 775 -15.48 -34.49 16.94
N TYR A 776 -14.92 -33.82 17.94
CA TYR A 776 -13.49 -33.80 18.18
C TYR A 776 -13.00 -34.69 19.33
N ALA A 777 -13.91 -35.43 19.99
CA ALA A 777 -13.58 -36.40 21.06
C ALA A 777 -12.65 -37.54 20.61
N GLN A 778 -12.51 -37.73 19.29
CA GLN A 778 -11.69 -38.81 18.70
C GLN A 778 -10.26 -38.30 18.35
N ILE A 779 -9.91 -37.06 18.70
CA ILE A 779 -8.56 -36.54 18.47
C ILE A 779 -7.60 -37.20 19.45
N ASP A 780 -6.58 -37.86 18.91
CA ASP A 780 -5.63 -38.69 19.59
C ASP A 780 -4.19 -38.35 19.28
N ILE A 781 -3.74 -37.14 19.67
CA ILE A 781 -2.40 -36.63 19.41
C ILE A 781 -1.43 -37.06 20.53
N LEU A 782 -1.77 -36.75 21.79
CA LEU A 782 -0.87 -36.91 22.92
C LEU A 782 -1.60 -37.37 24.20
N LYS A 783 -0.83 -37.88 25.15
CA LYS A 783 -1.21 -38.13 26.53
C LYS A 783 -0.09 -37.71 27.48
N VAL A 784 -0.46 -37.54 28.76
CA VAL A 784 0.53 -37.43 29.84
C VAL A 784 0.71 -38.79 30.47
N ASN A 785 1.95 -39.28 30.56
CA ASN A 785 2.28 -40.58 31.16
C ASN A 785 2.43 -40.50 32.69
N GLU A 786 2.63 -41.64 33.36
CA GLU A 786 2.79 -41.73 34.82
C GLU A 786 3.99 -40.94 35.35
N ASN A 787 5.00 -40.75 34.51
CA ASN A 787 6.21 -39.95 34.84
C ASN A 787 6.03 -38.45 34.59
N LYS A 788 4.82 -37.97 34.37
CA LYS A 788 4.47 -36.59 34.03
C LYS A 788 5.13 -36.08 32.73
N ARG A 789 5.49 -36.97 31.80
CA ARG A 789 5.99 -36.58 30.49
C ARG A 789 4.87 -36.54 29.48
N ILE A 790 4.91 -35.62 28.55
CA ILE A 790 3.96 -35.46 27.43
C ILE A 790 4.41 -36.41 26.30
N GLN A 791 3.60 -37.39 25.99
CA GLN A 791 3.97 -38.48 25.06
C GLN A 791 2.99 -38.52 23.89
N ARG A 792 3.52 -38.75 22.67
CA ARG A 792 2.70 -39.04 21.49
C ARG A 792 1.92 -40.34 21.67
N LEU A 793 0.68 -40.36 21.18
CA LEU A 793 -0.09 -41.64 21.10
C LEU A 793 0.38 -42.46 19.91
N ASN A 794 0.34 -43.82 20.07
CA ASN A 794 0.75 -44.72 19.00
C ASN A 794 -0.08 -44.58 17.71
N SER A 795 -1.34 -44.23 17.83
CA SER A 795 -2.25 -43.91 16.71
C SER A 795 -1.77 -42.67 15.94
N PHE A 796 -1.29 -41.64 16.65
CA PHE A 796 -0.73 -40.45 16.03
C PHE A 796 0.63 -40.74 15.36
N VAL A 797 1.50 -41.55 16.00
CA VAL A 797 2.77 -41.99 15.40
C VAL A 797 2.55 -42.69 14.06
N ARG A 798 1.50 -43.56 13.97
CA ARG A 798 1.17 -44.24 12.70
C ARG A 798 0.75 -43.26 11.62
N LYS A 799 -0.06 -42.23 11.94
CA LYS A 799 -0.48 -41.15 11.02
C LYS A 799 0.71 -40.31 10.54
N LEU A 800 1.69 -40.06 11.41
CA LEU A 800 2.93 -39.32 11.05
C LEU A 800 3.83 -40.08 10.05
N ASN A 801 3.61 -41.41 9.86
CA ASN A 801 4.32 -42.18 8.82
C ASN A 801 3.74 -41.89 7.42
N GLU A 802 2.51 -41.37 7.33
CA GLU A 802 1.89 -40.93 6.08
C GLU A 802 2.50 -39.57 5.69
N SER A 803 3.14 -39.53 4.50
CA SER A 803 3.94 -38.39 4.09
C SER A 803 3.12 -37.10 3.95
N GLU A 804 1.89 -37.21 3.45
CA GLU A 804 1.03 -36.07 3.20
C GLU A 804 0.47 -35.44 4.50
N PHE A 805 -0.02 -36.27 5.42
CA PHE A 805 -0.46 -35.79 6.72
C PHE A 805 0.65 -35.07 7.48
N ARG A 806 1.88 -35.61 7.45
CA ARG A 806 3.03 -35.00 8.11
C ARG A 806 3.41 -33.66 7.47
N LYS A 807 3.33 -33.54 6.12
CA LYS A 807 3.57 -32.29 5.40
C LYS A 807 2.56 -31.22 5.78
N GLU A 808 1.27 -31.54 5.76
CA GLU A 808 0.18 -30.63 6.14
C GLU A 808 0.32 -30.16 7.59
N LEU A 809 0.70 -31.06 8.51
CA LEU A 809 0.91 -30.71 9.90
C LEU A 809 2.11 -29.78 10.09
N ASN A 810 3.23 -30.04 9.40
CA ASN A 810 4.40 -29.15 9.40
C ASN A 810 4.05 -27.76 8.84
N ASP A 811 3.20 -27.71 7.82
CA ASP A 811 2.77 -26.44 7.22
C ASP A 811 1.91 -25.62 8.19
N ILE A 812 1.00 -26.27 8.92
CA ILE A 812 0.23 -25.63 10.01
C ILE A 812 1.16 -25.06 11.08
N ILE A 813 2.15 -25.81 11.52
CA ILE A 813 3.13 -25.39 12.55
C ILE A 813 3.95 -24.23 12.05
N SER A 814 4.55 -24.35 10.87
CA SER A 814 5.42 -23.34 10.29
C SER A 814 4.69 -22.02 10.07
N PHE A 815 3.50 -22.04 9.46
CA PHE A 815 2.72 -20.83 9.24
C PHE A 815 2.26 -20.20 10.55
N GLY A 816 1.74 -21.00 11.50
CA GLY A 816 1.28 -20.48 12.78
C GLY A 816 2.38 -19.82 13.59
N LEU A 817 3.58 -20.42 13.65
CA LEU A 817 4.75 -19.85 14.34
C LEU A 817 5.26 -18.59 13.63
N HIS A 818 5.32 -18.58 12.30
CA HIS A 818 5.72 -17.41 11.53
C HIS A 818 4.77 -16.23 11.80
N ARG A 819 3.47 -16.47 11.73
CA ARG A 819 2.45 -15.47 12.02
C ARG A 819 2.49 -14.95 13.47
N TYR A 820 2.79 -15.85 14.45
CA TYR A 820 2.99 -15.42 15.82
C TYR A 820 4.15 -14.44 15.95
N LYS A 821 5.32 -14.77 15.38
CA LYS A 821 6.52 -13.93 15.43
C LYS A 821 6.27 -12.55 14.81
N ASP A 822 5.55 -12.50 13.71
CA ASP A 822 5.25 -11.25 12.99
C ASP A 822 4.21 -10.38 13.70
N LYS A 823 3.07 -10.95 14.12
CA LYS A 823 1.92 -10.18 14.60
C LYS A 823 1.75 -10.12 16.11
N TYR A 824 2.03 -11.22 16.79
CA TYR A 824 1.62 -11.38 18.19
C TYR A 824 2.78 -11.39 19.20
N ASN A 825 4.02 -11.44 18.75
CA ASN A 825 5.20 -11.37 19.60
C ASN A 825 5.60 -9.93 19.99
N GLN A 826 4.96 -8.94 19.39
CA GLN A 826 5.24 -7.53 19.61
C GLN A 826 4.57 -7.02 20.90
N ASN A 827 5.32 -6.27 21.74
CA ASN A 827 4.82 -5.54 22.94
C ASN A 827 4.23 -6.37 24.11
N LYS A 828 4.99 -7.33 24.65
CA LYS A 828 4.62 -8.04 25.89
C LYS A 828 4.82 -7.24 27.19
N ASN A 829 5.12 -5.94 27.11
CA ASN A 829 5.59 -5.14 28.27
C ASN A 829 4.49 -4.71 29.26
N GLN A 830 3.24 -5.13 29.14
CA GLN A 830 2.14 -4.69 30.01
C GLN A 830 1.49 -5.82 30.82
N GLY A 831 2.08 -7.01 30.88
CA GLY A 831 1.53 -8.12 31.69
C GLY A 831 0.21 -8.72 31.17
N VAL A 832 -0.21 -8.36 29.95
CA VAL A 832 -1.39 -8.90 29.25
C VAL A 832 -0.99 -9.53 27.92
N PRO A 833 -1.61 -10.66 27.53
CA PRO A 833 -1.23 -11.40 26.33
C PRO A 833 -1.81 -10.83 25.02
N PHE A 834 -2.27 -9.58 25.00
CA PHE A 834 -2.91 -8.94 23.85
C PHE A 834 -2.03 -7.81 23.30
N VAL A 835 -1.93 -7.76 21.96
CA VAL A 835 -1.25 -6.68 21.24
C VAL A 835 -2.30 -5.61 20.87
N LEU A 836 -2.00 -4.34 21.16
CA LEU A 836 -2.88 -3.21 20.86
C LEU A 836 -3.20 -3.14 19.36
N TYR A 837 -4.46 -2.90 19.04
CA TYR A 837 -5.02 -2.77 17.68
C TYR A 837 -4.98 -4.04 16.83
N GLU A 838 -4.50 -5.17 17.35
CA GLU A 838 -4.64 -6.45 16.70
C GLU A 838 -6.04 -7.06 16.92
N GLN A 839 -6.41 -7.98 16.01
CA GLN A 839 -7.74 -8.57 15.99
C GLN A 839 -7.78 -9.94 16.65
N TYR A 840 -8.73 -10.10 17.58
CA TYR A 840 -8.98 -11.34 18.29
C TYR A 840 -10.45 -11.77 18.17
N SER A 841 -10.69 -13.04 17.94
CA SER A 841 -12.01 -13.62 18.14
C SER A 841 -12.27 -13.84 19.64
N ARG A 842 -13.53 -14.03 20.02
CA ARG A 842 -13.86 -14.41 21.41
C ARG A 842 -13.19 -15.72 21.82
N ARG A 843 -12.99 -16.65 20.88
CA ARG A 843 -12.22 -17.89 21.09
C ARG A 843 -10.74 -17.60 21.37
N ASP A 844 -10.12 -16.68 20.62
CA ASP A 844 -8.73 -16.29 20.85
C ASP A 844 -8.54 -15.71 22.27
N VAL A 845 -9.52 -14.94 22.75
CA VAL A 845 -9.50 -14.45 24.15
C VAL A 845 -9.51 -15.62 25.15
N CYS A 846 -10.34 -16.64 24.91
CA CYS A 846 -10.35 -17.83 25.77
C CYS A 846 -9.01 -18.58 25.77
N PHE A 847 -8.34 -18.68 24.63
CA PHE A 847 -6.99 -19.25 24.52
C PHE A 847 -5.98 -18.45 25.32
N LEU A 848 -5.89 -17.16 25.05
CA LEU A 848 -4.90 -16.27 25.69
C LEU A 848 -5.09 -16.18 27.20
N MET A 849 -6.32 -16.33 27.69
CA MET A 849 -6.66 -16.31 29.12
C MET A 849 -6.61 -17.69 29.80
N ASN A 850 -6.11 -18.72 29.13
CA ASN A 850 -6.01 -20.10 29.62
C ASN A 850 -7.35 -20.66 30.15
N CYS A 851 -8.47 -20.37 29.43
CA CYS A 851 -9.76 -20.91 29.82
C CYS A 851 -9.79 -22.44 29.66
N GLU A 852 -10.47 -23.15 30.60
CA GLU A 852 -10.59 -24.60 30.53
C GLU A 852 -11.37 -25.10 29.32
N LYS A 853 -12.27 -24.27 28.77
CA LYS A 853 -13.12 -24.56 27.60
C LYS A 853 -13.36 -23.27 26.81
N ASP A 854 -13.86 -23.46 25.59
CA ASP A 854 -14.27 -22.35 24.76
C ASP A 854 -15.55 -21.69 25.29
N LEU A 855 -15.43 -20.50 25.84
CA LEU A 855 -16.53 -19.69 26.35
C LEU A 855 -17.10 -18.72 25.30
N SER A 856 -16.62 -18.73 24.06
CA SER A 856 -16.95 -17.73 23.04
C SER A 856 -18.45 -17.57 22.78
N SER A 857 -19.24 -18.64 22.95
CA SER A 857 -20.71 -18.64 22.77
C SER A 857 -21.48 -17.89 23.88
N VAL A 858 -20.85 -17.60 25.01
CA VAL A 858 -21.44 -16.90 26.16
C VAL A 858 -20.77 -15.57 26.46
N MET A 859 -19.92 -15.07 25.55
CA MET A 859 -19.21 -13.80 25.68
C MET A 859 -19.94 -12.69 24.92
N TYR A 860 -21.24 -12.50 25.17
CA TYR A 860 -22.00 -11.42 24.55
C TYR A 860 -22.02 -10.20 25.45
N GLY A 861 -21.61 -9.05 24.88
CA GLY A 861 -21.53 -7.77 25.59
C GLY A 861 -20.35 -7.74 26.57
N MET A 862 -20.31 -8.62 27.58
CA MET A 862 -19.22 -8.65 28.58
C MET A 862 -19.00 -10.06 29.10
N LYS A 863 -17.74 -10.36 29.47
CA LYS A 863 -17.38 -11.59 30.18
C LYS A 863 -16.23 -11.33 31.15
N ARG A 864 -16.38 -11.74 32.41
CA ARG A 864 -15.29 -11.80 33.38
C ARG A 864 -14.62 -13.17 33.36
N ILE A 865 -13.30 -13.18 33.32
CA ILE A 865 -12.42 -14.34 33.38
C ILE A 865 -11.37 -14.06 34.47
N LYS A 866 -11.47 -14.72 35.63
CA LYS A 866 -10.62 -14.45 36.82
C LYS A 866 -10.67 -12.95 37.19
N ASP A 867 -9.53 -12.25 37.15
CA ASP A 867 -9.37 -10.83 37.47
C ASP A 867 -9.66 -9.89 36.29
N ASP A 868 -9.85 -10.45 35.09
CA ASP A 868 -10.02 -9.70 33.85
C ASP A 868 -11.47 -9.66 33.43
N VAL A 869 -11.97 -8.50 33.00
CA VAL A 869 -13.26 -8.37 32.35
C VAL A 869 -13.08 -7.87 30.92
N PHE A 870 -13.71 -8.52 29.96
CA PHE A 870 -13.69 -8.16 28.54
C PHE A 870 -15.05 -7.61 28.15
N ILE A 871 -15.07 -6.41 27.56
CA ILE A 871 -16.26 -5.81 26.96
C ILE A 871 -16.16 -5.93 25.45
N PHE A 872 -17.17 -6.53 24.83
CA PHE A 872 -17.27 -6.75 23.40
C PHE A 872 -18.36 -5.84 22.80
N VAL A 873 -17.95 -4.87 21.98
CA VAL A 873 -18.84 -3.88 21.40
C VAL A 873 -18.86 -3.97 19.88
N THR A 874 -20.04 -3.79 19.29
CA THR A 874 -20.22 -3.55 17.86
C THR A 874 -20.55 -2.07 17.66
N TYR A 875 -19.62 -1.32 17.04
CA TYR A 875 -19.68 0.15 16.98
C TYR A 875 -20.70 0.67 15.96
N HIS A 876 -20.71 0.15 14.71
CA HIS A 876 -21.68 0.52 13.69
C HIS A 876 -22.81 -0.51 13.61
N LYS A 877 -23.88 -0.26 14.34
CA LYS A 877 -25.16 -0.94 14.15
C LYS A 877 -25.89 -0.26 12.98
N LYS A 878 -26.66 -1.02 12.20
CA LYS A 878 -27.46 -0.46 11.11
C LYS A 878 -28.40 0.60 11.69
N GLN A 879 -28.16 1.87 11.39
CA GLN A 879 -29.07 2.95 11.74
C GLN A 879 -30.36 2.78 10.93
N THR A 880 -31.45 2.45 11.57
CA THR A 880 -32.77 2.64 10.98
C THR A 880 -33.15 4.10 11.15
N LYS A 881 -33.51 4.76 10.05
CA LYS A 881 -34.00 6.17 10.01
C LYS A 881 -35.32 6.39 10.80
N ASP A 882 -35.81 5.41 11.49
CA ASP A 882 -37.10 5.44 12.20
C ASP A 882 -36.84 5.44 13.72
N ILE A 883 -36.83 6.65 14.26
CA ILE A 883 -36.63 6.94 15.70
C ILE A 883 -37.68 6.24 16.59
N SER A 884 -38.76 5.72 16.02
CA SER A 884 -39.86 5.04 16.75
C SER A 884 -39.58 3.54 17.01
N LYS A 885 -38.53 2.93 16.37
CA LYS A 885 -38.21 1.52 16.56
C LYS A 885 -37.03 1.34 17.50
N LYS A 886 -37.32 1.09 18.77
CA LYS A 886 -36.33 0.72 19.81
C LYS A 886 -35.60 -0.62 19.57
N TYR A 887 -35.90 -1.30 18.51
CA TYR A 887 -35.29 -2.61 18.17
C TYR A 887 -34.97 -2.64 16.67
N VAL A 888 -33.74 -2.95 16.34
CA VAL A 888 -33.31 -3.28 14.97
C VAL A 888 -33.22 -4.79 14.87
N ASP A 889 -34.05 -5.42 14.04
CA ASP A 889 -34.13 -6.88 13.87
C ASP A 889 -34.35 -7.65 15.20
N GLY A 890 -35.13 -7.08 16.13
CA GLY A 890 -35.44 -7.71 17.43
C GLY A 890 -34.31 -7.60 18.47
N LYS A 891 -33.24 -6.88 18.19
CA LYS A 891 -32.16 -6.62 19.14
C LYS A 891 -32.23 -5.18 19.69
N PRO A 892 -31.89 -4.97 20.99
CA PRO A 892 -31.88 -3.63 21.58
C PRO A 892 -30.80 -2.77 20.93
N ASP A 893 -31.16 -1.53 20.64
CA ASP A 893 -30.20 -0.52 20.18
C ASP A 893 -29.53 0.14 21.38
N TYR A 894 -28.22 -0.11 21.56
CA TYR A 894 -27.38 0.50 22.60
C TYR A 894 -26.65 1.71 22.01
N GLU A 895 -26.63 2.82 22.75
CA GLU A 895 -25.87 4.03 22.39
C GLU A 895 -24.41 3.89 22.84
N ASP A 896 -23.66 2.96 22.19
CA ASP A 896 -22.22 2.81 22.44
C ASP A 896 -21.47 3.81 21.54
N ILE A 897 -20.87 4.86 22.12
CA ILE A 897 -20.26 5.98 21.36
C ILE A 897 -18.89 6.33 21.92
N PHE A 898 -17.94 6.61 21.02
CA PHE A 898 -16.72 7.35 21.38
C PHE A 898 -17.06 8.83 21.52
N GLU A 899 -17.04 9.35 22.75
CA GLU A 899 -17.20 10.77 23.03
C GLU A 899 -15.93 11.54 22.64
N SER A 900 -14.77 10.86 22.73
CA SER A 900 -13.48 11.34 22.26
C SER A 900 -12.62 10.13 21.83
N ASN A 901 -11.41 10.39 21.35
CA ASN A 901 -10.47 9.31 21.02
C ASN A 901 -10.15 8.37 22.20
N GLN A 902 -10.47 8.73 23.42
CA GLN A 902 -10.16 7.97 24.64
C GLN A 902 -11.32 7.77 25.60
N ILE A 903 -12.44 8.48 25.41
CA ILE A 903 -13.64 8.31 26.25
C ILE A 903 -14.66 7.55 25.44
N PHE A 904 -15.05 6.39 25.96
CA PHE A 904 -16.04 5.52 25.36
C PHE A 904 -17.22 5.35 26.32
N SER A 905 -18.40 5.79 25.90
CA SER A 905 -19.65 5.54 26.58
C SER A 905 -20.20 4.18 26.18
N TRP A 906 -20.45 3.33 27.18
CA TRP A 906 -20.97 1.99 26.99
C TRP A 906 -22.22 1.73 27.80
N ASP A 907 -23.26 1.22 27.13
CA ASP A 907 -24.53 0.84 27.77
C ASP A 907 -24.51 -0.64 28.21
N THR A 908 -24.90 -0.90 29.45
CA THR A 908 -25.12 -2.28 29.92
C THR A 908 -26.34 -2.90 29.25
N GLN A 909 -26.43 -4.23 29.29
CA GLN A 909 -27.59 -4.95 28.75
C GLN A 909 -28.91 -4.51 29.43
N LEU A 910 -30.01 -4.48 28.65
CA LEU A 910 -31.34 -4.15 29.14
C LEU A 910 -31.70 -4.95 30.42
N GLY A 911 -32.22 -4.24 31.41
CA GLY A 911 -32.60 -4.81 32.73
C GLY A 911 -31.42 -5.06 33.67
N LYS A 912 -30.19 -4.63 33.32
CA LYS A 912 -29.00 -4.76 34.14
C LYS A 912 -28.62 -3.40 34.74
N GLY A 913 -29.24 -3.00 35.84
CA GLY A 913 -28.87 -1.78 36.57
C GLY A 913 -27.52 -1.87 37.25
N VAL A 914 -27.00 -0.75 37.78
CA VAL A 914 -25.70 -0.62 38.44
C VAL A 914 -25.42 -1.70 39.49
N ASN A 915 -26.40 -2.04 40.28
CA ASN A 915 -26.30 -3.06 41.38
C ASN A 915 -26.46 -4.51 40.90
N SER A 916 -26.66 -4.73 39.58
CA SER A 916 -26.73 -6.10 39.06
C SER A 916 -25.37 -6.78 39.13
N SER A 917 -25.35 -8.12 39.28
CA SER A 917 -24.11 -8.89 39.24
C SER A 917 -23.34 -8.67 37.92
N TYR A 918 -24.06 -8.41 36.82
CA TYR A 918 -23.47 -8.07 35.52
C TYR A 918 -22.65 -6.78 35.61
N SER A 919 -23.24 -5.67 36.03
CA SER A 919 -22.53 -4.38 36.16
C SER A 919 -21.45 -4.41 37.23
N GLN A 920 -21.69 -5.08 38.35
CA GLN A 920 -20.71 -5.24 39.42
C GLN A 920 -19.46 -6.03 38.95
N ASN A 921 -19.60 -7.00 38.08
CA ASN A 921 -18.47 -7.72 37.47
C ASN A 921 -17.54 -6.78 36.68
N VAL A 922 -18.09 -5.75 36.05
CA VAL A 922 -17.28 -4.75 35.33
C VAL A 922 -16.63 -3.78 36.32
N ILE A 923 -17.44 -3.24 37.27
CA ILE A 923 -16.98 -2.22 38.20
C ILE A 923 -15.85 -2.75 39.09
N THR A 924 -16.00 -3.98 39.60
CA THR A 924 -15.06 -4.57 40.59
C THR A 924 -13.89 -5.34 40.00
N ALA A 925 -13.85 -5.54 38.68
CA ALA A 925 -12.75 -6.26 38.05
C ALA A 925 -11.44 -5.43 38.16
N PRO A 926 -10.33 -6.05 38.62
CA PRO A 926 -9.03 -5.37 38.64
C PRO A 926 -8.55 -4.87 37.27
N ARG A 927 -8.73 -5.67 36.23
CA ARG A 927 -8.33 -5.33 34.87
C ARG A 927 -9.55 -5.38 33.92
N LYS A 928 -9.70 -4.34 33.12
CA LYS A 928 -10.83 -4.14 32.21
C LYS A 928 -10.35 -3.96 30.79
N HIS A 929 -10.84 -4.73 29.84
CA HIS A 929 -10.37 -4.79 28.45
C HIS A 929 -11.48 -4.41 27.48
N LEU A 930 -11.20 -3.54 26.52
CA LEU A 930 -12.12 -3.10 25.49
C LEU A 930 -11.82 -3.81 24.15
N MET A 931 -12.83 -4.48 23.63
CA MET A 931 -12.83 -5.22 22.38
C MET A 931 -13.90 -4.65 21.44
N ILE A 932 -13.53 -4.06 20.31
CA ILE A 932 -14.49 -3.41 19.39
C ILE A 932 -14.44 -4.05 18.01
N GLN A 933 -15.62 -4.31 17.45
CA GLN A 933 -15.80 -4.62 16.04
C GLN A 933 -16.63 -3.52 15.36
N LYS A 934 -16.36 -3.24 14.07
CA LYS A 934 -17.07 -2.19 13.36
C LYS A 934 -18.50 -2.57 12.98
N ARG A 935 -18.77 -3.83 12.62
CA ARG A 935 -20.06 -4.34 12.14
C ARG A 935 -20.35 -5.75 12.68
N ASP A 936 -21.61 -6.08 12.86
CA ASP A 936 -22.06 -7.43 13.31
C ASP A 936 -21.61 -8.61 12.41
N SER A 937 -21.30 -8.34 11.14
CA SER A 937 -20.82 -9.36 10.20
C SER A 937 -19.36 -9.78 10.41
N GLN A 938 -18.62 -9.10 11.27
CA GLN A 938 -17.24 -9.43 11.61
C GLN A 938 -17.22 -10.47 12.75
N ILE A 939 -16.25 -11.38 12.70
CA ILE A 939 -16.05 -12.42 13.74
C ILE A 939 -15.03 -11.97 14.77
N LYS A 940 -14.12 -11.07 14.38
CA LYS A 940 -13.01 -10.59 15.21
C LYS A 940 -13.20 -9.16 15.68
N PHE A 941 -12.65 -8.88 16.86
CA PHE A 941 -12.68 -7.61 17.54
C PHE A 941 -11.25 -7.03 17.61
N TYR A 942 -11.11 -5.75 17.41
CA TYR A 942 -9.87 -5.02 17.69
C TYR A 942 -9.70 -4.86 19.20
N TYR A 943 -8.54 -5.20 19.71
CA TYR A 943 -8.18 -4.91 21.09
C TYR A 943 -7.74 -3.46 21.25
N LEU A 944 -8.50 -2.66 21.99
CA LEU A 944 -8.19 -1.24 22.19
C LEU A 944 -7.44 -0.95 23.51
N GLY A 945 -7.10 -1.97 24.27
CA GLY A 945 -6.33 -1.83 25.50
C GLY A 945 -7.14 -2.01 26.78
N GLN A 946 -6.51 -1.73 27.89
CA GLN A 946 -7.16 -1.65 29.20
C GLN A 946 -7.79 -0.28 29.38
N PHE A 947 -8.85 -0.21 30.17
CA PHE A 947 -9.55 1.04 30.48
C PHE A 947 -9.91 1.14 31.96
N ASP A 948 -10.11 2.38 32.43
CA ASP A 948 -10.66 2.71 33.74
C ASP A 948 -12.07 3.29 33.61
N ILE A 949 -12.88 3.09 34.64
CA ILE A 949 -14.23 3.65 34.70
C ILE A 949 -14.16 5.05 35.28
N LEU A 950 -14.50 6.05 34.47
CA LEU A 950 -14.53 7.46 34.90
C LEU A 950 -15.83 7.78 35.64
N GLU A 951 -16.96 7.31 35.12
CA GLU A 951 -18.29 7.61 35.67
C GLU A 951 -19.24 6.44 35.49
N VAL A 952 -20.12 6.22 36.45
CA VAL A 952 -21.21 5.23 36.39
C VAL A 952 -22.55 5.95 36.53
N LYS A 953 -23.33 5.99 35.44
CA LYS A 953 -24.66 6.62 35.41
C LYS A 953 -25.74 5.58 35.73
N PRO A 954 -26.79 5.95 36.53
CA PRO A 954 -27.92 5.04 36.77
C PRO A 954 -28.69 4.78 35.46
N ALA A 955 -29.29 3.60 35.34
CA ALA A 955 -30.07 3.22 34.18
C ALA A 955 -31.14 4.28 33.85
N LYS A 956 -31.16 4.78 32.63
CA LYS A 956 -32.25 5.62 32.13
C LYS A 956 -33.57 4.81 32.18
N LYS A 957 -34.60 5.27 32.90
CA LYS A 957 -35.93 4.72 32.76
C LYS A 957 -36.40 4.99 31.33
N LEU A 958 -36.51 3.97 30.53
CA LEU A 958 -37.19 4.05 29.24
C LEU A 958 -38.69 4.28 29.58
N ASN A 959 -39.20 5.50 29.36
CA ASN A 959 -40.62 5.73 29.40
C ASN A 959 -41.28 4.82 28.36
N GLN A 960 -42.24 4.01 28.82
CA GLN A 960 -43.09 3.15 27.99
C GLN A 960 -43.89 3.90 26.99
#